data_a88a3f1a20d0b4a042ad91f642d5989f
#
_entry.id   a88a3f1a20d0b4a042ad91f642d5989f
#
_cell.length_a   1.000
_cell.length_b   1.000
_cell.length_c   1.000
_cell.angle_alpha   90.00
_cell.angle_beta   90.00
_cell.angle_gamma   90.00
#
_symmetry.space_group_name_H-M   'P 1'
#
loop_
_entity.id
_entity.type
_entity.pdbx_description
1 polymer ?
#
loop_
_entity_poly.entity_id
_entity_poly.type
_entity_poly.pdbx_seq_one_letter_code
_entity_poly.pdbx_strand_id
1 'polypeptide(L)'
;MKKFYLFLILLPLQSLAQSLHISNLKCEYKVNPLGIETATPKLSWQLQSSGYNIKQTAYHILVADNLAALQKNSGNIWDSKKANSSASIHISYHGQPLQSAKTYYWKVMVWDNQKHVTGWSKPQSWQMGLLSTQDWKGAKWIAYEKLPDTSRIVPLLHGRGPKKLGTLNDVLPLMRKTFAVKKQVKRSTLYICGLGHFELSVNGKKIGDHFLDPGWTAYDKQALYVPFDVTSNIQQGNNAIGVMLGNGFYFIPRDKRYRKLTGAYGFPKMICRLVTEYTDGSIENIVSDERWKTSPSSVTFTSIYGGEDYDANLEQKGWNTPAFNDKSWKNVISVDGSSVLNAQLADPLKIFNQFTPQKTTDLGNNKWMFDLGQNASGIPQITVRGKKGDTVKITPSELLKAADGSANQGGSGGPYYFTYVLKGDGEETWQPRFTYYGFRYLQVEGAVPQGKNNPQHLPVLVAVKGLHTRNAAAATGSFSCSNDLFNKTYSLVDWAIKSNMASVFTDCPHREKLGWLEEAHLVGGSIQYIYDIANLSRKCITDMQVAQTDEGLIPEIAPEFTKFGEPFRDSPEWGSNAVILPWYLYQWYGDKQVLADNYATMQRYLKYLAGKADKGILKQGLGDWYDIGPKSPGLSQNTPQGLTATAIYHYDLQIAEKVARLLGKSADATQYQKLAAEVRQSFNNSFFNAQTKQYGTGSQTANAMAIYCGLVDLKHKAAVVENIVQDLHNRNNSLTAGDIGYRYLLRVLDDESRSDIIYAMNNRSDVPGYGYQLAKGATALTESWQALAGVSNNHLMLGHLMEWFYSGLAGIRQTPNSVAFRNIEIRPEPVGDVNHAEAKSQTPYGTISSKWLREGDKFTLDIEIPANSDAVVYLPVGKTAKLAVNGKAASNTMNANGKAMLKVGSGKYHITAN
;
A
#
# COMPACT_ATOMS: atom_id res chain seq x y z
N MET A 1 -9.21 -55.98 63.64
CA MET A 1 -9.11 -54.50 63.55
C MET A 1 -8.21 -54.12 62.37
N LYS A 2 -8.77 -53.78 61.19
CA LYS A 2 -8.05 -53.36 60.01
C LYS A 2 -8.04 -51.82 60.00
N LYS A 3 -6.86 -51.20 60.12
CA LYS A 3 -6.66 -49.78 60.04
C LYS A 3 -6.62 -49.38 58.55
N PHE A 4 -7.57 -48.53 58.08
CA PHE A 4 -7.59 -47.86 56.79
C PHE A 4 -6.76 -46.60 56.93
N TYR A 5 -5.67 -46.48 56.16
CA TYR A 5 -4.94 -45.23 55.98
C TYR A 5 -5.50 -44.51 54.76
N LEU A 6 -6.09 -43.33 55.01
CA LEU A 6 -6.58 -42.42 53.98
C LEU A 6 -5.37 -41.60 53.47
N PHE A 7 -4.92 -41.91 52.27
CA PHE A 7 -3.88 -41.07 51.59
C PHE A 7 -4.58 -39.89 50.92
N LEU A 8 -4.40 -38.67 51.45
CA LEU A 8 -4.77 -37.41 50.80
C LEU A 8 -3.75 -37.13 49.73
N ILE A 9 -4.10 -37.30 48.44
CA ILE A 9 -3.29 -36.84 47.30
C ILE A 9 -3.51 -35.34 47.18
N LEU A 10 -2.56 -34.55 47.64
CA LEU A 10 -2.44 -33.12 47.32
C LEU A 10 -1.95 -33.03 45.89
N LEU A 11 -2.88 -32.82 44.92
CA LEU A 11 -2.55 -32.38 43.57
C LEU A 11 -1.99 -30.93 43.68
N PRO A 12 -0.77 -30.69 43.22
CA PRO A 12 -0.31 -29.31 43.11
C PRO A 12 -1.17 -28.58 42.08
N LEU A 13 -1.92 -27.56 42.50
CA LEU A 13 -2.45 -26.53 41.63
C LEU A 13 -1.26 -25.87 40.95
N GLN A 14 -0.88 -26.32 39.77
CA GLN A 14 -0.02 -25.54 38.90
C GLN A 14 -0.80 -24.27 38.56
N SER A 15 -0.54 -23.20 39.28
CA SER A 15 -0.88 -21.87 38.84
C SER A 15 -0.18 -21.69 37.46
N LEU A 16 -0.95 -21.69 36.38
CA LEU A 16 -0.49 -21.23 35.09
C LEU A 16 0.04 -19.81 35.29
N ALA A 17 1.35 -19.70 35.49
CA ALA A 17 2.01 -18.39 35.62
C ALA A 17 1.62 -17.58 34.37
N GLN A 18 0.98 -16.45 34.59
CA GLN A 18 0.66 -15.52 33.49
C GLN A 18 1.97 -15.12 32.84
N SER A 19 2.23 -15.68 31.63
CA SER A 19 3.46 -15.42 30.92
C SER A 19 3.34 -14.11 30.14
N LEU A 20 4.16 -13.12 30.51
CA LEU A 20 4.32 -11.90 29.72
C LEU A 20 5.49 -12.09 28.74
N HIS A 21 5.24 -11.92 27.45
CA HIS A 21 6.24 -12.07 26.39
C HIS A 21 6.33 -10.83 25.52
N ILE A 22 7.54 -10.58 25.00
CA ILE A 22 7.81 -9.52 24.02
C ILE A 22 7.85 -10.17 22.64
N SER A 23 7.12 -9.57 21.67
CA SER A 23 7.04 -10.04 20.30
C SER A 23 7.10 -8.89 19.31
N ASN A 24 7.18 -9.19 18.03
CA ASN A 24 7.09 -8.26 16.92
C ASN A 24 7.98 -7.01 17.08
N LEU A 25 9.28 -7.24 17.39
CA LEU A 25 10.26 -6.17 17.50
C LEU A 25 10.52 -5.58 16.11
N LYS A 26 10.34 -4.26 15.96
CA LYS A 26 10.53 -3.54 14.71
C LYS A 26 11.45 -2.35 14.89
N CYS A 27 12.25 -2.06 13.86
CA CYS A 27 12.98 -0.82 13.66
C CYS A 27 12.44 -0.17 12.39
N GLU A 28 11.97 1.10 12.45
CA GLU A 28 11.34 1.79 11.33
C GLU A 28 10.26 0.92 10.63
N TYR A 29 9.34 0.36 11.42
CA TYR A 29 8.23 -0.54 11.03
C TYR A 29 8.63 -1.92 10.51
N LYS A 30 9.92 -2.23 10.36
CA LYS A 30 10.41 -3.49 9.79
C LYS A 30 11.14 -4.37 10.80
N VAL A 31 11.09 -5.67 10.57
CA VAL A 31 11.90 -6.66 11.30
C VAL A 31 13.25 -6.79 10.60
N ASN A 32 14.34 -6.55 11.31
CA ASN A 32 15.71 -6.61 10.79
C ASN A 32 15.93 -5.85 9.47
N PRO A 33 15.54 -4.55 9.39
CA PRO A 33 15.65 -3.80 8.15
C PRO A 33 17.09 -3.58 7.71
N LEU A 34 17.26 -3.51 6.37
CA LEU A 34 18.44 -2.99 5.72
C LEU A 34 18.16 -1.58 5.21
N GLY A 35 19.17 -0.70 5.22
CA GLY A 35 19.06 0.62 4.60
C GLY A 35 18.41 1.69 5.47
N ILE A 36 18.54 1.62 6.79
CA ILE A 36 18.07 2.70 7.67
C ILE A 36 18.97 3.93 7.50
N GLU A 37 18.39 5.09 7.19
CA GLU A 37 19.14 6.34 6.96
C GLU A 37 18.93 7.38 8.05
N THR A 38 17.93 7.20 8.92
CA THR A 38 17.73 8.12 10.05
C THR A 38 18.80 7.93 11.14
N ALA A 39 19.32 9.03 11.68
CA ALA A 39 20.27 9.01 12.79
C ALA A 39 19.64 8.57 14.11
N THR A 40 18.30 8.63 14.21
CA THR A 40 17.53 8.29 15.42
C THR A 40 16.42 7.31 15.09
N PRO A 41 16.76 6.06 14.66
CA PRO A 41 15.75 5.08 14.29
C PRO A 41 14.76 4.81 15.43
N LYS A 42 13.53 4.54 15.07
CA LYS A 42 12.43 4.27 16.00
C LYS A 42 12.30 2.76 16.23
N LEU A 43 12.34 2.37 17.49
CA LEU A 43 12.18 0.98 17.92
C LEU A 43 10.77 0.77 18.47
N SER A 44 10.19 -0.38 18.16
CA SER A 44 8.84 -0.75 18.62
C SER A 44 8.77 -2.23 18.94
N TRP A 45 7.87 -2.61 19.85
CA TRP A 45 7.61 -3.99 20.21
C TRP A 45 6.16 -4.17 20.68
N GLN A 46 5.67 -5.40 20.67
CA GLN A 46 4.37 -5.77 21.19
C GLN A 46 4.52 -6.64 22.44
N LEU A 47 3.53 -6.55 23.32
CA LEU A 47 3.40 -7.41 24.49
C LEU A 47 2.32 -8.44 24.24
N GLN A 48 2.61 -9.68 24.58
CA GLN A 48 1.66 -10.80 24.59
C GLN A 48 1.50 -11.34 26.00
N SER A 49 0.26 -11.47 26.45
CA SER A 49 -0.06 -12.05 27.74
C SER A 49 -1.42 -12.75 27.69
N SER A 50 -1.57 -13.82 28.46
CA SER A 50 -2.87 -14.44 28.74
C SER A 50 -3.64 -13.73 29.87
N GLY A 51 -3.02 -12.74 30.52
CA GLY A 51 -3.61 -11.97 31.61
C GLY A 51 -4.52 -10.84 31.15
N TYR A 52 -5.24 -10.28 32.10
CA TYR A 52 -6.14 -9.14 31.90
C TYR A 52 -5.49 -7.85 32.41
N ASN A 53 -5.84 -6.73 31.77
CA ASN A 53 -5.41 -5.39 32.18
C ASN A 53 -3.88 -5.20 32.24
N ILE A 54 -3.16 -5.82 31.31
CA ILE A 54 -1.71 -5.76 31.23
C ILE A 54 -1.28 -4.45 30.57
N LYS A 55 -0.47 -3.70 31.30
CA LYS A 55 0.14 -2.43 30.82
C LYS A 55 1.61 -2.39 31.16
N GLN A 56 2.43 -2.03 30.18
CA GLN A 56 3.84 -1.74 30.42
C GLN A 56 3.98 -0.53 31.36
N THR A 57 4.90 -0.62 32.31
CA THR A 57 5.27 0.47 33.22
C THR A 57 6.70 0.95 33.02
N ALA A 58 7.57 0.08 32.50
CA ALA A 58 8.95 0.43 32.20
C ALA A 58 9.52 -0.48 31.10
N TYR A 59 10.58 -0.03 30.47
CA TYR A 59 11.40 -0.82 29.54
C TYR A 59 12.88 -0.59 29.79
N HIS A 60 13.72 -1.49 29.27
CA HIS A 60 15.17 -1.37 29.20
C HIS A 60 15.64 -1.87 27.84
N ILE A 61 16.26 -1.00 27.04
CA ILE A 61 16.78 -1.30 25.71
C ILE A 61 18.29 -1.36 25.76
N LEU A 62 18.88 -2.37 25.14
CA LEU A 62 20.31 -2.48 24.87
C LEU A 62 20.53 -2.50 23.36
N VAL A 63 21.50 -1.69 22.88
CA VAL A 63 21.99 -1.70 21.51
C VAL A 63 23.49 -1.94 21.51
N ALA A 64 23.94 -2.83 20.65
CA ALA A 64 25.35 -3.15 20.47
C ALA A 64 25.74 -3.22 19.00
N ASP A 65 27.02 -3.03 18.69
CA ASP A 65 27.58 -3.17 17.34
C ASP A 65 27.98 -4.62 16.99
N ASN A 66 27.83 -5.52 17.94
CA ASN A 66 28.03 -6.95 17.71
C ASN A 66 27.15 -7.81 18.62
N LEU A 67 26.79 -8.99 18.14
CA LEU A 67 25.88 -9.88 18.83
C LEU A 67 26.48 -10.44 20.14
N ALA A 68 27.79 -10.67 20.19
CA ALA A 68 28.46 -11.21 21.39
C ALA A 68 28.40 -10.25 22.58
N ALA A 69 28.56 -8.95 22.35
CA ALA A 69 28.36 -7.94 23.38
C ALA A 69 26.95 -7.94 23.92
N LEU A 70 25.96 -7.98 23.00
CA LEU A 70 24.56 -7.98 23.36
C LEU A 70 24.15 -9.24 24.14
N GLN A 71 24.72 -10.42 23.80
CA GLN A 71 24.51 -11.68 24.54
C GLN A 71 25.01 -11.58 25.99
N LYS A 72 26.09 -10.84 26.22
CA LYS A 72 26.64 -10.54 27.57
C LYS A 72 25.89 -9.41 28.28
N ASN A 73 24.73 -8.98 27.75
CA ASN A 73 23.97 -7.84 28.26
C ASN A 73 24.74 -6.51 28.28
N SER A 74 25.66 -6.34 27.32
CA SER A 74 26.38 -5.09 27.12
C SER A 74 25.78 -4.29 25.96
N GLY A 75 25.22 -3.13 26.26
CA GLY A 75 24.75 -2.13 25.29
C GLY A 75 25.85 -1.12 25.00
N ASN A 76 26.96 -1.55 24.36
CA ASN A 76 28.11 -0.69 24.12
C ASN A 76 27.84 0.49 23.18
N ILE A 77 26.71 0.48 22.44
CA ILE A 77 26.28 1.59 21.59
C ILE A 77 25.18 2.41 22.27
N TRP A 78 24.24 1.73 22.94
CA TRP A 78 23.19 2.39 23.73
C TRP A 78 22.69 1.47 24.83
N ASP A 79 22.58 2.04 26.03
CA ASP A 79 21.93 1.43 27.17
C ASP A 79 20.92 2.44 27.72
N SER A 80 19.63 2.22 27.48
CA SER A 80 18.57 3.14 27.93
C SER A 80 18.42 3.18 29.44
N LYS A 81 19.05 2.22 30.15
CA LYS A 81 18.70 1.90 31.53
C LYS A 81 17.21 1.59 31.66
N LYS A 82 16.74 1.39 32.90
CA LYS A 82 15.30 1.24 33.15
C LYS A 82 14.59 2.59 32.96
N ALA A 83 13.84 2.73 31.87
CA ALA A 83 13.04 3.91 31.59
C ALA A 83 11.59 3.67 32.04
N ASN A 84 11.09 4.47 32.98
CA ASN A 84 9.70 4.39 33.45
C ASN A 84 8.76 4.99 32.39
N SER A 85 8.17 4.11 31.57
CA SER A 85 7.30 4.51 30.47
C SER A 85 6.40 3.37 30.03
N SER A 86 5.15 3.69 29.68
CA SER A 86 4.21 2.76 29.06
C SER A 86 4.32 2.70 27.54
N ALA A 87 5.21 3.50 26.94
CA ALA A 87 5.42 3.52 25.49
C ALA A 87 6.14 2.25 25.02
N SER A 88 5.63 1.60 23.97
CA SER A 88 6.22 0.42 23.31
C SER A 88 6.29 0.58 21.79
N ILE A 89 5.94 1.76 21.29
CA ILE A 89 6.03 2.11 19.87
C ILE A 89 6.81 3.40 19.68
N HIS A 90 7.55 3.50 18.60
CA HIS A 90 8.33 4.67 18.18
C HIS A 90 9.31 5.21 19.25
N ILE A 91 9.96 4.31 19.99
CA ILE A 91 11.01 4.70 20.93
C ILE A 91 12.24 5.14 20.15
N SER A 92 12.58 6.40 20.25
CA SER A 92 13.75 6.97 19.57
C SER A 92 15.05 6.39 20.13
N TYR A 93 15.95 6.04 19.24
CA TYR A 93 17.33 5.74 19.59
C TYR A 93 18.06 7.01 20.07
N HIS A 94 18.78 6.89 21.21
CA HIS A 94 19.54 8.00 21.83
C HIS A 94 20.96 7.58 22.21
N GLY A 95 21.55 6.64 21.44
CA GLY A 95 22.91 6.17 21.69
C GLY A 95 23.98 6.95 20.93
N GLN A 96 25.13 6.31 20.73
CA GLN A 96 26.26 6.88 19.98
C GLN A 96 25.86 7.07 18.49
N PRO A 97 26.54 8.02 17.78
CA PRO A 97 26.27 8.22 16.34
C PRO A 97 26.40 6.93 15.53
N LEU A 98 25.43 6.70 14.68
CA LEU A 98 25.35 5.52 13.81
C LEU A 98 26.20 5.73 12.55
N GLN A 99 26.81 4.66 12.04
CA GLN A 99 27.73 4.69 10.90
C GLN A 99 27.12 4.04 9.67
N SER A 100 27.38 4.60 8.49
CA SER A 100 26.97 4.06 7.19
C SER A 100 27.33 2.59 7.03
N ALA A 101 26.42 1.83 6.45
CA ALA A 101 26.54 0.40 6.13
C ALA A 101 26.81 -0.52 7.34
N LYS A 102 26.84 0.00 8.56
CA LYS A 102 27.07 -0.77 9.78
C LYS A 102 25.79 -1.41 10.29
N THR A 103 25.89 -2.63 10.81
CA THR A 103 24.79 -3.34 11.46
C THR A 103 24.85 -3.16 12.96
N TYR A 104 23.69 -2.92 13.55
CA TYR A 104 23.47 -2.82 14.99
C TYR A 104 22.47 -3.88 15.43
N TYR A 105 22.65 -4.37 16.66
CA TYR A 105 21.82 -5.39 17.29
C TYR A 105 21.16 -4.81 18.53
N TRP A 106 19.92 -5.20 18.80
CA TRP A 106 19.21 -4.69 19.95
C TRP A 106 18.28 -5.72 20.56
N LYS A 107 17.96 -5.51 21.82
CA LYS A 107 16.98 -6.28 22.58
C LYS A 107 16.33 -5.40 23.63
N VAL A 108 15.20 -5.81 24.16
CA VAL A 108 14.43 -5.08 25.15
C VAL A 108 13.94 -6.02 26.27
N MET A 109 13.83 -5.47 27.47
CA MET A 109 13.20 -6.07 28.63
C MET A 109 12.10 -5.13 29.13
N VAL A 110 10.99 -5.64 29.65
CA VAL A 110 9.79 -4.86 30.01
C VAL A 110 9.30 -5.23 31.39
N TRP A 111 8.77 -4.26 32.12
CA TRP A 111 8.03 -4.38 33.38
C TRP A 111 6.57 -4.03 33.14
N ASP A 112 5.64 -4.76 33.76
CA ASP A 112 4.21 -4.47 33.69
C ASP A 112 3.65 -3.88 34.99
N ASN A 113 2.37 -3.52 34.96
CA ASN A 113 1.62 -2.99 36.10
C ASN A 113 1.28 -4.02 37.18
N GLN A 114 1.49 -5.30 36.91
CA GLN A 114 1.29 -6.41 37.87
C GLN A 114 2.62 -6.86 38.49
N LYS A 115 3.71 -6.09 38.30
CA LYS A 115 5.07 -6.34 38.80
C LYS A 115 5.78 -7.52 38.14
N HIS A 116 5.29 -8.02 37.01
CA HIS A 116 6.03 -9.00 36.22
C HIS A 116 7.16 -8.29 35.46
N VAL A 117 8.24 -9.04 35.25
CA VAL A 117 9.38 -8.63 34.43
C VAL A 117 9.60 -9.69 33.37
N THR A 118 9.69 -9.29 32.12
CA THR A 118 10.07 -10.22 31.06
C THR A 118 11.54 -10.58 31.18
N GLY A 119 11.96 -11.71 30.61
CA GLY A 119 13.34 -11.87 30.20
C GLY A 119 13.70 -10.89 29.08
N TRP A 120 14.97 -10.82 28.69
CA TRP A 120 15.39 -10.13 27.50
C TRP A 120 14.70 -10.75 26.28
N SER A 121 14.22 -9.92 25.34
CA SER A 121 13.73 -10.39 24.05
C SER A 121 14.85 -11.10 23.27
N LYS A 122 14.47 -11.89 22.25
CA LYS A 122 15.43 -12.34 21.24
C LYS A 122 16.05 -11.11 20.57
N PRO A 123 17.37 -11.11 20.31
CA PRO A 123 18.02 -10.02 19.58
C PRO A 123 17.41 -9.82 18.19
N GLN A 124 17.25 -8.56 17.82
CA GLN A 124 16.95 -8.12 16.46
C GLN A 124 18.07 -7.21 15.97
N SER A 125 18.08 -6.88 14.70
CA SER A 125 19.11 -6.02 14.11
C SER A 125 18.50 -4.96 13.20
N TRP A 126 19.29 -3.95 12.88
CA TRP A 126 19.09 -3.12 11.70
C TRP A 126 20.44 -2.82 11.08
N GLN A 127 20.46 -2.58 9.78
CA GLN A 127 21.63 -2.11 9.08
C GLN A 127 21.41 -0.70 8.57
N MET A 128 22.38 0.17 8.81
CA MET A 128 22.34 1.52 8.24
C MET A 128 22.50 1.50 6.73
N GLY A 129 21.83 2.43 6.06
CA GLY A 129 22.03 2.74 4.65
C GLY A 129 23.33 3.51 4.41
N LEU A 130 23.41 4.14 3.26
CA LEU A 130 24.51 5.03 2.86
C LEU A 130 24.11 6.47 3.20
N LEU A 131 24.67 7.03 4.27
CA LEU A 131 24.22 8.29 4.87
C LEU A 131 24.68 9.53 4.11
N SER A 132 25.62 9.37 3.17
CA SER A 132 26.18 10.47 2.40
C SER A 132 26.64 10.01 1.01
N THR A 133 26.83 10.94 0.10
CA THR A 133 27.38 10.65 -1.24
C THR A 133 28.78 10.06 -1.20
N GLN A 134 29.61 10.44 -0.20
CA GLN A 134 30.94 9.87 0.01
C GLN A 134 30.91 8.39 0.37
N ASP A 135 29.78 7.91 0.91
CA ASP A 135 29.61 6.51 1.26
C ASP A 135 29.42 5.60 0.04
N TRP A 136 29.19 6.14 -1.14
CA TRP A 136 29.26 5.39 -2.40
C TRP A 136 30.68 5.03 -2.83
N LYS A 137 31.72 5.57 -2.16
CA LYS A 137 33.14 5.22 -2.33
C LYS A 137 33.64 5.31 -3.79
N GLY A 138 33.16 6.32 -4.50
CA GLY A 138 33.53 6.56 -5.89
C GLY A 138 32.79 5.68 -6.92
N ALA A 139 31.72 5.00 -6.53
CA ALA A 139 30.81 4.36 -7.48
C ALA A 139 30.28 5.36 -8.48
N LYS A 140 30.24 4.97 -9.74
CA LYS A 140 29.74 5.78 -10.86
C LYS A 140 28.44 5.22 -11.40
N TRP A 141 27.58 6.10 -11.90
CA TRP A 141 26.50 5.69 -12.77
C TRP A 141 27.08 5.13 -14.07
N ILE A 142 26.70 3.93 -14.42
CA ILE A 142 27.18 3.23 -15.61
C ILE A 142 26.02 2.82 -16.52
N ALA A 143 26.25 2.87 -17.83
CA ALA A 143 25.25 2.54 -18.84
C ALA A 143 25.89 1.79 -20.03
N TYR A 144 25.05 1.15 -20.84
CA TYR A 144 25.45 0.60 -22.14
C TYR A 144 25.72 1.72 -23.16
N GLU A 145 24.86 2.74 -23.15
CA GLU A 145 24.91 3.91 -24.00
C GLU A 145 24.22 5.11 -23.32
N LYS A 146 24.46 6.30 -23.83
CA LYS A 146 23.84 7.55 -23.35
C LYS A 146 22.78 8.00 -24.33
N LEU A 147 21.57 8.30 -23.81
CA LEU A 147 20.57 9.02 -24.60
C LEU A 147 21.10 10.42 -24.91
N PRO A 148 21.04 10.88 -26.17
CA PRO A 148 21.41 12.25 -26.50
C PRO A 148 20.57 13.26 -25.70
N ASP A 149 21.21 14.28 -25.15
CA ASP A 149 20.51 15.25 -24.26
C ASP A 149 19.36 15.96 -25.00
N THR A 150 19.48 16.16 -26.33
CA THR A 150 18.42 16.69 -27.20
C THR A 150 17.23 15.77 -27.38
N SER A 151 17.34 14.50 -26.96
CA SER A 151 16.26 13.48 -27.02
C SER A 151 15.61 13.21 -25.66
N ARG A 152 16.07 13.91 -24.60
CA ARG A 152 15.44 13.83 -23.27
C ARG A 152 14.09 14.51 -23.30
N ILE A 153 13.06 13.82 -22.83
CA ILE A 153 11.69 14.31 -22.78
C ILE A 153 11.09 14.05 -21.40
N VAL A 154 10.62 15.12 -20.75
CA VAL A 154 9.69 14.96 -19.62
C VAL A 154 8.41 14.30 -20.17
N PRO A 155 7.84 13.30 -19.49
CA PRO A 155 6.65 12.60 -19.97
C PRO A 155 5.53 13.55 -20.35
N LEU A 156 4.95 13.32 -21.53
CA LEU A 156 3.89 14.13 -22.11
C LEU A 156 2.63 13.28 -22.32
N LEU A 157 1.49 13.93 -22.11
CA LEU A 157 0.17 13.33 -22.34
C LEU A 157 -0.20 13.25 -23.82
N HIS A 158 -0.94 12.21 -24.19
CA HIS A 158 -1.68 12.07 -25.44
C HIS A 158 -0.88 12.36 -26.73
N GLY A 159 0.41 12.02 -26.72
CA GLY A 159 1.24 12.23 -27.90
C GLY A 159 1.49 13.69 -28.24
N ARG A 160 1.21 14.63 -27.34
CA ARG A 160 1.62 16.03 -27.44
C ARG A 160 3.14 16.08 -27.29
N GLY A 161 3.84 16.42 -28.35
CA GLY A 161 5.30 16.54 -28.35
C GLY A 161 5.87 16.30 -29.72
N PRO A 162 7.15 16.67 -29.95
CA PRO A 162 7.79 16.47 -31.22
C PRO A 162 7.72 15.02 -31.66
N LYS A 163 7.16 14.75 -32.84
CA LYS A 163 6.96 13.39 -33.37
C LYS A 163 8.24 12.53 -33.45
N LYS A 164 9.42 13.17 -33.42
CA LYS A 164 10.75 12.53 -33.49
C LYS A 164 11.27 12.07 -32.12
N LEU A 165 10.69 12.50 -31.02
CA LEU A 165 11.17 12.18 -29.67
C LEU A 165 10.60 10.84 -29.21
N GLY A 166 11.45 9.95 -28.69
CA GLY A 166 11.08 8.62 -28.22
C GLY A 166 11.00 7.53 -29.29
N THR A 167 11.48 7.79 -30.50
CA THR A 167 11.63 6.77 -31.58
C THR A 167 13.00 6.07 -31.57
N LEU A 168 13.89 6.46 -30.65
CA LEU A 168 15.19 5.83 -30.50
C LEU A 168 15.01 4.45 -29.88
N ASN A 169 15.59 3.45 -30.53
CA ASN A 169 15.69 2.11 -29.98
C ASN A 169 16.78 2.12 -28.90
N ASP A 170 16.42 1.76 -27.72
CA ASP A 170 17.32 1.50 -26.63
C ASP A 170 17.82 0.05 -26.67
N VAL A 171 18.96 -0.17 -26.05
CA VAL A 171 19.46 -1.52 -25.75
C VAL A 171 19.15 -1.83 -24.30
N LEU A 172 18.47 -2.95 -24.07
CA LEU A 172 18.23 -3.45 -22.71
C LEU A 172 19.44 -4.28 -22.30
N PRO A 173 20.31 -3.75 -21.41
CA PRO A 173 21.64 -4.31 -21.24
C PRO A 173 21.73 -5.37 -20.15
N LEU A 174 22.64 -6.30 -20.36
CA LEU A 174 23.30 -7.05 -19.31
C LEU A 174 24.56 -6.31 -18.88
N MET A 175 24.82 -6.23 -17.59
CA MET A 175 26.02 -5.68 -17.00
C MET A 175 26.65 -6.68 -16.05
N ARG A 176 27.97 -6.84 -16.07
CA ARG A 176 28.66 -7.78 -15.19
C ARG A 176 30.01 -7.29 -14.72
N LYS A 177 30.41 -7.81 -13.54
CA LYS A 177 31.72 -7.60 -12.95
C LYS A 177 32.18 -8.88 -12.27
N THR A 178 33.40 -9.34 -12.57
CA THR A 178 34.06 -10.39 -11.82
C THR A 178 35.00 -9.78 -10.77
N PHE A 179 35.16 -10.47 -9.65
CA PHE A 179 36.06 -10.07 -8.56
C PHE A 179 36.45 -11.30 -7.74
N ALA A 180 37.53 -11.20 -6.98
CA ALA A 180 38.04 -12.30 -6.18
C ALA A 180 37.96 -11.95 -4.68
N VAL A 181 37.44 -12.87 -3.89
CA VAL A 181 37.38 -12.80 -2.42
C VAL A 181 38.44 -13.73 -1.83
N LYS A 182 39.38 -13.13 -1.07
CA LYS A 182 40.58 -13.85 -0.58
C LYS A 182 40.41 -14.31 0.87
N LYS A 183 39.53 -13.69 1.64
CA LYS A 183 39.37 -13.93 3.08
C LYS A 183 37.98 -14.52 3.39
N GLN A 184 37.81 -15.01 4.60
CA GLN A 184 36.53 -15.50 5.08
C GLN A 184 35.55 -14.33 5.28
N VAL A 185 34.42 -14.39 4.58
CA VAL A 185 33.38 -13.36 4.65
C VAL A 185 32.61 -13.50 5.94
N LYS A 186 32.45 -12.39 6.66
CA LYS A 186 31.55 -12.26 7.80
C LYS A 186 30.18 -11.78 7.35
N ARG A 187 30.15 -10.74 6.49
CA ARG A 187 28.93 -10.16 5.91
C ARG A 187 29.25 -9.51 4.58
N SER A 188 28.28 -9.55 3.67
CA SER A 188 28.39 -8.87 2.39
C SER A 188 27.03 -8.25 2.02
N THR A 189 27.02 -6.93 1.79
CA THR A 189 25.80 -6.17 1.45
C THR A 189 26.01 -5.42 0.15
N LEU A 190 25.08 -5.59 -0.79
CA LEU A 190 25.09 -4.90 -2.07
C LEU A 190 24.01 -3.83 -2.09
N TYR A 191 24.42 -2.58 -2.31
CA TYR A 191 23.57 -1.42 -2.49
C TYR A 191 23.48 -1.12 -3.97
N ILE A 192 22.27 -1.07 -4.55
CA ILE A 192 22.08 -0.90 -5.99
C ILE A 192 20.86 -0.03 -6.31
N CYS A 193 21.04 0.87 -7.28
CA CYS A 193 19.94 1.57 -7.94
C CYS A 193 20.02 1.33 -9.44
N GLY A 194 18.94 0.87 -10.06
CA GLY A 194 18.78 0.76 -11.50
C GLY A 194 17.66 1.67 -11.99
N LEU A 195 18.00 2.59 -12.86
CA LEU A 195 17.04 3.43 -13.57
C LEU A 195 16.86 2.86 -14.98
N GLY A 196 15.74 2.30 -15.44
CA GLY A 196 14.38 2.13 -14.90
C GLY A 196 14.22 1.01 -13.86
N HIS A 197 14.33 -0.28 -14.19
CA HIS A 197 14.26 -1.40 -13.26
C HIS A 197 15.47 -2.32 -13.45
N PHE A 198 15.74 -3.17 -12.44
CA PHE A 198 16.83 -4.12 -12.53
C PHE A 198 16.46 -5.50 -11.98
N GLU A 199 17.13 -6.53 -12.49
CA GLU A 199 17.28 -7.82 -11.82
C GLU A 199 18.75 -8.05 -11.47
N LEU A 200 19.01 -8.33 -10.19
CA LEU A 200 20.36 -8.59 -9.66
C LEU A 200 20.61 -10.09 -9.56
N SER A 201 21.81 -10.52 -9.94
CA SER A 201 22.32 -11.87 -9.70
C SER A 201 23.73 -11.86 -9.15
N VAL A 202 24.07 -12.86 -8.33
CA VAL A 202 25.42 -13.13 -7.84
C VAL A 202 25.72 -14.60 -8.08
N ASN A 203 26.84 -14.88 -8.75
CA ASN A 203 27.30 -16.25 -9.06
C ASN A 203 26.21 -17.12 -9.74
N GLY A 204 25.48 -16.54 -10.69
CA GLY A 204 24.44 -17.23 -11.45
C GLY A 204 23.07 -17.31 -10.78
N LYS A 205 22.94 -16.86 -9.53
CA LYS A 205 21.68 -16.91 -8.77
C LYS A 205 21.04 -15.52 -8.69
N LYS A 206 19.75 -15.41 -9.01
CA LYS A 206 18.96 -14.19 -8.77
C LYS A 206 18.96 -13.89 -7.27
N ILE A 207 19.14 -12.61 -6.91
CA ILE A 207 19.11 -12.13 -5.54
C ILE A 207 17.74 -11.57 -5.20
N GLY A 208 17.17 -12.10 -4.11
CA GLY A 208 15.84 -11.72 -3.64
C GLY A 208 14.72 -12.23 -4.54
N ASP A 209 13.51 -11.93 -4.11
CA ASP A 209 12.25 -12.26 -4.78
C ASP A 209 11.49 -11.01 -5.26
N HIS A 210 12.18 -9.89 -5.27
CA HIS A 210 11.65 -8.60 -5.69
C HIS A 210 11.33 -8.57 -7.20
N PHE A 211 10.33 -7.75 -7.53
CA PHE A 211 9.88 -7.49 -8.87
C PHE A 211 9.82 -5.98 -9.11
N LEU A 212 10.32 -5.49 -10.24
CA LEU A 212 10.35 -4.07 -10.62
C LEU A 212 11.06 -3.14 -9.60
N ASP A 213 12.18 -3.57 -9.05
CA ASP A 213 13.05 -2.69 -8.25
C ASP A 213 13.82 -1.68 -9.11
N PRO A 214 14.12 -0.48 -8.59
CA PRO A 214 13.58 0.12 -7.40
C PRO A 214 12.17 0.67 -7.59
N GLY A 215 11.50 1.06 -6.48
CA GLY A 215 10.24 1.77 -6.53
C GLY A 215 10.33 3.09 -7.32
N TRP A 216 9.23 3.47 -7.93
CA TRP A 216 9.11 4.66 -8.75
C TRP A 216 9.22 5.96 -7.95
N THR A 217 9.94 6.95 -8.47
CA THR A 217 10.13 8.29 -7.91
C THR A 217 10.15 9.36 -9.01
N ALA A 218 10.23 10.63 -8.63
CA ALA A 218 10.54 11.73 -9.55
C ALA A 218 12.04 11.68 -9.92
N TYR A 219 12.36 10.99 -11.00
CA TYR A 219 13.74 10.65 -11.39
C TYR A 219 14.66 11.84 -11.69
N ASP A 220 14.11 13.00 -11.94
CA ASP A 220 14.85 14.27 -12.10
C ASP A 220 15.24 14.89 -10.74
N LYS A 221 14.65 14.42 -9.64
CA LYS A 221 14.89 14.92 -8.29
C LYS A 221 15.55 13.89 -7.38
N GLN A 222 15.06 12.65 -7.39
CA GLN A 222 15.59 11.58 -6.54
C GLN A 222 15.41 10.19 -7.14
N ALA A 223 16.22 9.24 -6.68
CA ALA A 223 16.06 7.82 -6.97
C ALA A 223 16.24 6.98 -5.70
N LEU A 224 15.69 5.76 -5.72
CA LEU A 224 15.82 4.82 -4.62
C LEU A 224 16.90 3.78 -4.92
N TYR A 225 17.71 3.43 -3.93
CA TYR A 225 18.55 2.25 -3.98
C TYR A 225 18.02 1.15 -3.06
N VAL A 226 18.31 -0.08 -3.41
CA VAL A 226 17.89 -1.27 -2.66
C VAL A 226 19.11 -1.95 -2.07
N PRO A 227 19.20 -2.14 -0.74
CA PRO A 227 20.22 -2.95 -0.11
C PRO A 227 19.83 -4.42 -0.08
N PHE A 228 20.75 -5.30 -0.48
CA PHE A 228 20.59 -6.75 -0.41
C PHE A 228 21.71 -7.38 0.45
N ASP A 229 21.33 -8.24 1.39
CA ASP A 229 22.29 -9.13 2.04
C ASP A 229 22.62 -10.26 1.06
N VAL A 230 23.86 -10.27 0.59
CA VAL A 230 24.39 -11.27 -0.35
C VAL A 230 25.44 -12.17 0.29
N THR A 231 25.53 -12.18 1.61
CA THR A 231 26.55 -12.93 2.36
C THR A 231 26.63 -14.39 1.96
N SER A 232 25.49 -15.06 1.87
CA SER A 232 25.42 -16.48 1.49
C SER A 232 25.68 -16.77 0.00
N ASN A 233 25.72 -15.72 -0.83
CA ASN A 233 25.94 -15.83 -2.27
C ASN A 233 27.40 -15.57 -2.65
N ILE A 234 28.20 -14.96 -1.75
CA ILE A 234 29.61 -14.71 -1.95
C ILE A 234 30.44 -15.92 -1.52
N GLN A 235 31.34 -16.37 -2.35
CA GLN A 235 32.24 -17.50 -2.09
C GLN A 235 33.70 -17.04 -2.05
N GLN A 236 34.55 -17.79 -1.36
CA GLN A 236 35.98 -17.57 -1.45
C GLN A 236 36.47 -17.91 -2.88
N GLY A 237 37.37 -17.10 -3.42
CA GLY A 237 37.80 -17.18 -4.81
C GLY A 237 37.03 -16.27 -5.73
N ASN A 238 36.79 -16.69 -6.97
CA ASN A 238 36.17 -15.87 -7.99
C ASN A 238 34.65 -15.77 -7.83
N ASN A 239 34.14 -14.57 -7.95
CA ASN A 239 32.73 -14.22 -7.92
C ASN A 239 32.34 -13.37 -9.13
N ALA A 240 31.04 -13.32 -9.44
CA ALA A 240 30.49 -12.44 -10.45
C ALA A 240 29.20 -11.79 -9.96
N ILE A 241 29.06 -10.50 -10.17
CA ILE A 241 27.79 -9.77 -10.10
C ILE A 241 27.27 -9.63 -11.53
N GLY A 242 26.00 -9.93 -11.74
CA GLY A 242 25.29 -9.71 -13.00
C GLY A 242 24.03 -8.88 -12.75
N VAL A 243 23.80 -7.88 -13.60
CA VAL A 243 22.61 -7.02 -13.54
C VAL A 243 21.98 -6.93 -14.93
N MET A 244 20.69 -7.22 -15.03
CA MET A 244 19.88 -6.98 -16.22
C MET A 244 19.04 -5.73 -15.97
N LEU A 245 19.00 -4.80 -16.94
CA LEU A 245 18.23 -3.57 -16.83
C LEU A 245 17.04 -3.56 -17.78
N GLY A 246 15.92 -2.97 -17.30
CA GLY A 246 14.71 -2.69 -18.07
C GLY A 246 14.37 -1.20 -18.06
N ASN A 247 13.40 -0.80 -18.87
CA ASN A 247 13.05 0.61 -19.09
C ASN A 247 12.22 1.22 -17.95
N GLY A 248 11.24 0.48 -17.43
CA GLY A 248 10.31 0.98 -16.42
C GLY A 248 9.63 2.29 -16.80
N PHE A 249 9.44 3.16 -15.80
CA PHE A 249 8.98 4.53 -16.00
C PHE A 249 10.10 5.49 -16.42
N TYR A 250 11.36 5.05 -16.39
CA TYR A 250 12.51 5.88 -16.71
C TYR A 250 12.64 6.16 -18.21
N PHE A 251 12.28 5.19 -19.05
CA PHE A 251 12.24 5.31 -20.50
C PHE A 251 10.97 4.65 -21.05
N ILE A 252 10.08 5.42 -21.63
CA ILE A 252 8.88 4.94 -22.30
C ILE A 252 9.07 5.13 -23.79
N PRO A 253 9.46 4.08 -24.54
CA PRO A 253 9.69 4.17 -25.96
C PRO A 253 8.40 4.50 -26.70
N ARG A 254 8.52 5.33 -27.74
CA ARG A 254 7.40 5.63 -28.64
C ARG A 254 7.33 4.55 -29.71
N ASP A 255 6.42 3.60 -29.51
CA ASP A 255 6.15 2.49 -30.42
C ASP A 255 4.70 2.54 -30.93
N LYS A 256 4.31 1.55 -31.75
CA LYS A 256 2.91 1.32 -32.18
C LYS A 256 2.01 0.88 -31.03
N ARG A 257 2.59 0.42 -29.93
CA ARG A 257 1.88 0.07 -28.69
C ARG A 257 1.49 1.32 -27.95
N TYR A 258 0.64 1.21 -26.98
CA TYR A 258 0.06 2.26 -26.15
C TYR A 258 0.79 3.63 -26.19
N ARG A 259 0.06 4.72 -26.50
CA ARG A 259 0.65 6.03 -26.81
C ARG A 259 0.20 7.17 -25.89
N LYS A 260 -0.47 6.88 -24.77
CA LYS A 260 -1.00 7.92 -23.88
C LYS A 260 0.14 8.76 -23.28
N LEU A 261 1.22 8.09 -22.86
CA LEU A 261 2.37 8.71 -22.24
C LEU A 261 3.64 8.37 -23.03
N THR A 262 4.52 9.34 -23.18
CA THR A 262 5.86 9.17 -23.76
C THR A 262 6.84 9.91 -22.88
N GLY A 263 7.95 9.32 -22.50
CA GLY A 263 8.97 9.96 -21.68
C GLY A 263 10.33 9.29 -21.81
N ALA A 264 11.38 10.07 -21.71
CA ALA A 264 12.75 9.61 -21.83
C ALA A 264 13.66 10.43 -20.92
N TYR A 265 13.80 10.05 -19.68
CA TYR A 265 14.79 10.64 -18.77
C TYR A 265 16.21 10.23 -19.12
N GLY A 266 16.38 9.10 -19.75
CA GLY A 266 17.63 8.52 -20.21
C GLY A 266 17.45 7.06 -20.59
N PHE A 267 18.49 6.43 -21.16
CA PHE A 267 18.52 4.98 -21.30
C PHE A 267 18.82 4.31 -19.97
N PRO A 268 18.45 3.03 -19.80
CA PRO A 268 18.68 2.30 -18.55
C PRO A 268 20.13 2.37 -18.08
N LYS A 269 20.33 2.63 -16.80
CA LYS A 269 21.63 2.80 -16.14
C LYS A 269 21.56 2.30 -14.70
N MET A 270 22.72 2.09 -14.09
CA MET A 270 22.78 1.72 -12.68
C MET A 270 23.96 2.34 -11.95
N ILE A 271 23.86 2.34 -10.61
CA ILE A 271 24.97 2.55 -9.69
C ILE A 271 24.93 1.45 -8.64
N CYS A 272 26.06 0.89 -8.25
CA CYS A 272 26.10 -0.09 -7.17
C CYS A 272 27.40 -0.05 -6.37
N ARG A 273 27.30 -0.50 -5.11
CA ARG A 273 28.40 -0.73 -4.20
C ARG A 273 28.18 -2.02 -3.44
N LEU A 274 29.10 -2.97 -3.53
CA LEU A 274 29.18 -4.13 -2.67
C LEU A 274 30.16 -3.84 -1.54
N VAL A 275 29.72 -4.02 -0.28
CA VAL A 275 30.54 -3.91 0.93
C VAL A 275 30.69 -5.28 1.52
N THR A 276 31.91 -5.79 1.59
CA THR A 276 32.23 -7.09 2.20
C THR A 276 33.06 -6.86 3.47
N GLU A 277 32.51 -7.24 4.61
CA GLU A 277 33.19 -7.31 5.90
C GLU A 277 33.75 -8.71 6.10
N TYR A 278 35.02 -8.82 6.41
CA TYR A 278 35.69 -10.07 6.67
C TYR A 278 35.73 -10.40 8.17
N THR A 279 35.98 -11.66 8.52
CA THR A 279 36.06 -12.11 9.92
C THR A 279 37.19 -11.48 10.70
N ASP A 280 38.23 -10.98 10.02
CA ASP A 280 39.36 -10.23 10.64
C ASP A 280 39.02 -8.74 10.86
N GLY A 281 37.79 -8.31 10.53
CA GLY A 281 37.33 -6.92 10.67
C GLY A 281 37.69 -6.01 9.50
N SER A 282 38.46 -6.47 8.50
CA SER A 282 38.76 -5.68 7.31
C SER A 282 37.55 -5.56 6.39
N ILE A 283 37.46 -4.46 5.62
CA ILE A 283 36.36 -4.17 4.69
C ILE A 283 36.88 -4.01 3.28
N GLU A 284 36.24 -4.66 2.33
CA GLU A 284 36.50 -4.51 0.89
C GLU A 284 35.27 -3.92 0.19
N ASN A 285 35.52 -3.05 -0.81
CA ASN A 285 34.44 -2.44 -1.61
C ASN A 285 34.63 -2.76 -3.07
N ILE A 286 33.56 -3.24 -3.73
CA ILE A 286 33.45 -3.35 -5.18
C ILE A 286 32.40 -2.34 -5.62
N VAL A 287 32.74 -1.45 -6.55
CA VAL A 287 31.86 -0.38 -7.02
C VAL A 287 31.59 -0.48 -8.52
N SER A 288 30.51 0.14 -8.96
CA SER A 288 30.29 0.36 -10.38
C SER A 288 31.26 1.41 -10.93
N ASP A 289 31.99 1.03 -11.97
CA ASP A 289 32.99 1.83 -12.67
C ASP A 289 33.12 1.36 -14.14
N GLU A 290 33.98 2.02 -14.92
CA GLU A 290 34.20 1.73 -16.34
C GLU A 290 34.84 0.36 -16.61
N ARG A 291 35.26 -0.36 -15.57
CA ARG A 291 35.79 -1.73 -15.68
C ARG A 291 34.70 -2.80 -15.72
N TRP A 292 33.45 -2.42 -15.60
CA TRP A 292 32.32 -3.32 -15.83
C TRP A 292 32.15 -3.61 -17.32
N LYS A 293 31.65 -4.80 -17.63
CA LYS A 293 31.34 -5.24 -18.99
C LYS A 293 29.85 -5.22 -19.26
N THR A 294 29.47 -4.97 -20.51
CA THR A 294 28.06 -4.90 -20.92
C THR A 294 27.83 -5.49 -22.31
N SER A 295 26.64 -6.03 -22.51
CA SER A 295 26.16 -6.61 -23.78
C SER A 295 24.63 -6.46 -23.85
N PRO A 296 24.03 -6.46 -25.07
CA PRO A 296 22.57 -6.58 -25.18
C PRO A 296 22.03 -7.84 -24.49
N SER A 297 20.82 -7.76 -23.95
CA SER A 297 20.11 -8.90 -23.38
C SER A 297 19.17 -9.58 -24.38
N SER A 298 18.51 -10.65 -23.95
CA SER A 298 17.45 -11.31 -24.71
C SER A 298 16.11 -10.55 -24.68
N VAL A 299 15.96 -9.54 -23.81
CA VAL A 299 14.81 -8.63 -23.85
C VAL A 299 15.04 -7.64 -24.97
N THR A 300 14.28 -7.72 -26.05
CA THR A 300 14.45 -6.90 -27.26
C THR A 300 13.57 -5.65 -27.26
N PHE A 301 12.54 -5.63 -26.42
CA PHE A 301 11.67 -4.49 -26.16
C PHE A 301 11.08 -4.59 -24.77
N THR A 302 10.98 -3.47 -24.06
CA THR A 302 10.13 -3.37 -22.87
C THR A 302 9.56 -1.98 -22.72
N SER A 303 8.31 -1.90 -22.27
CA SER A 303 7.63 -0.67 -21.92
C SER A 303 6.62 -0.94 -20.81
N ILE A 304 6.61 -0.10 -19.79
CA ILE A 304 5.64 -0.21 -18.70
C ILE A 304 4.19 -0.11 -19.22
N TYR A 305 3.99 0.52 -20.38
CA TYR A 305 2.70 0.70 -21.04
C TYR A 305 2.51 -0.10 -22.32
N GLY A 306 3.51 -0.88 -22.76
CA GLY A 306 3.46 -1.58 -24.05
C GLY A 306 3.69 -3.09 -23.98
N GLY A 307 4.21 -3.59 -22.88
CA GLY A 307 4.56 -5.00 -22.74
C GLY A 307 6.05 -5.26 -22.89
N GLU A 308 6.40 -6.50 -23.23
CA GLU A 308 7.79 -6.95 -23.34
C GLU A 308 7.93 -7.97 -24.46
N ASP A 309 9.02 -7.87 -25.23
CA ASP A 309 9.44 -8.85 -26.22
C ASP A 309 10.73 -9.53 -25.77
N TYR A 310 10.77 -10.81 -25.93
CA TYR A 310 11.91 -11.64 -25.54
C TYR A 310 12.28 -12.61 -26.66
N ASP A 311 13.56 -12.61 -27.03
CA ASP A 311 14.10 -13.60 -27.99
C ASP A 311 15.07 -14.54 -27.27
N ALA A 312 14.62 -15.78 -27.02
CA ALA A 312 15.42 -16.79 -26.33
C ALA A 312 16.68 -17.22 -27.12
N ASN A 313 16.74 -16.93 -28.44
CA ASN A 313 17.93 -17.20 -29.24
C ASN A 313 19.12 -16.28 -28.90
N LEU A 314 18.83 -15.14 -28.24
CA LEU A 314 19.84 -14.17 -27.81
C LEU A 314 20.36 -14.43 -26.39
N GLU A 315 19.88 -15.51 -25.74
CA GLU A 315 20.33 -15.86 -24.39
C GLU A 315 21.83 -16.17 -24.37
N GLN A 316 22.54 -15.53 -23.46
CA GLN A 316 23.96 -15.77 -23.20
C GLN A 316 24.11 -16.63 -21.95
N LYS A 317 24.02 -17.97 -22.11
CA LYS A 317 24.01 -18.92 -20.99
C LYS A 317 25.20 -18.72 -20.05
N GLY A 318 24.91 -18.54 -18.75
CA GLY A 318 25.90 -18.39 -17.68
C GLY A 318 26.58 -17.02 -17.64
N TRP A 319 26.05 -15.99 -18.33
CA TRP A 319 26.62 -14.66 -18.41
C TRP A 319 26.90 -14.00 -17.05
N ASN A 320 26.16 -14.39 -16.01
CA ASN A 320 26.25 -13.89 -14.64
C ASN A 320 27.07 -14.81 -13.70
N THR A 321 27.86 -15.72 -14.25
CA THR A 321 28.73 -16.64 -13.50
C THR A 321 30.21 -16.24 -13.62
N PRO A 322 31.08 -16.60 -12.64
CA PRO A 322 32.52 -16.27 -12.72
C PRO A 322 33.25 -16.86 -13.95
N ALA A 323 32.83 -18.04 -14.43
CA ALA A 323 33.46 -18.75 -15.53
C ALA A 323 33.13 -18.24 -16.94
N PHE A 324 32.15 -17.33 -17.06
CA PHE A 324 31.72 -16.79 -18.35
C PHE A 324 32.83 -15.98 -19.01
N ASN A 325 33.05 -16.23 -20.31
CA ASN A 325 34.02 -15.50 -21.12
C ASN A 325 33.38 -14.23 -21.72
N ASP A 326 33.67 -13.08 -21.12
CA ASP A 326 33.16 -11.78 -21.53
C ASP A 326 34.10 -10.95 -22.40
N LYS A 327 35.09 -11.57 -23.06
CA LYS A 327 36.07 -10.86 -23.90
C LYS A 327 35.44 -10.10 -25.07
N SER A 328 34.32 -10.60 -25.59
CA SER A 328 33.55 -9.94 -26.67
C SER A 328 32.66 -8.81 -26.17
N TRP A 329 32.43 -8.69 -24.86
CA TRP A 329 31.63 -7.62 -24.30
C TRP A 329 32.38 -6.30 -24.27
N LYS A 330 31.69 -5.20 -24.56
CA LYS A 330 32.28 -3.87 -24.42
C LYS A 330 32.31 -3.44 -22.95
N ASN A 331 33.16 -2.47 -22.66
CA ASN A 331 33.09 -1.79 -21.37
C ASN A 331 31.84 -0.91 -21.32
N VAL A 332 31.29 -0.72 -20.13
CA VAL A 332 30.26 0.28 -19.85
C VAL A 332 30.83 1.69 -20.02
N ILE A 333 29.96 2.67 -20.16
CA ILE A 333 30.33 4.09 -20.10
C ILE A 333 29.84 4.69 -18.77
N SER A 334 30.60 5.66 -18.25
CA SER A 334 30.16 6.50 -17.14
C SER A 334 29.21 7.56 -17.66
N VAL A 335 28.12 7.78 -16.92
CA VAL A 335 27.06 8.73 -17.28
C VAL A 335 26.55 9.47 -16.05
N ASP A 336 25.81 10.56 -16.26
CA ASP A 336 25.12 11.25 -15.18
C ASP A 336 23.90 10.46 -14.72
N GLY A 337 23.56 10.56 -13.44
CA GLY A 337 22.36 9.96 -12.84
C GLY A 337 21.75 10.86 -11.76
N SER A 338 20.83 10.32 -10.95
CA SER A 338 20.28 11.09 -9.85
C SER A 338 21.37 11.45 -8.83
N SER A 339 21.40 12.71 -8.40
CA SER A 339 22.31 13.19 -7.37
C SER A 339 21.82 12.86 -5.94
N VAL A 340 20.52 12.60 -5.79
CA VAL A 340 19.91 12.23 -4.52
C VAL A 340 19.51 10.75 -4.60
N LEU A 341 20.14 9.94 -3.73
CA LEU A 341 19.88 8.51 -3.59
C LEU A 341 19.45 8.23 -2.17
N ASN A 342 18.26 7.68 -1.98
CA ASN A 342 17.73 7.27 -0.69
C ASN A 342 17.45 5.76 -0.67
N ALA A 343 17.53 5.14 0.49
CA ALA A 343 17.20 3.73 0.65
C ALA A 343 15.69 3.48 0.47
N GLN A 344 15.34 2.42 -0.25
CA GLN A 344 13.95 1.96 -0.37
C GLN A 344 13.52 1.31 0.95
N LEU A 345 12.72 2.00 1.75
CA LEU A 345 12.11 1.46 2.96
C LEU A 345 10.70 0.90 2.70
N ALA A 346 9.96 1.41 1.72
CA ALA A 346 8.70 0.82 1.30
C ALA A 346 8.91 -0.65 0.88
N ASP A 347 7.91 -1.47 1.15
CA ASP A 347 8.01 -2.88 0.78
C ASP A 347 8.07 -3.03 -0.74
N PRO A 348 8.90 -3.99 -1.25
CA PRO A 348 9.04 -4.20 -2.69
C PRO A 348 7.79 -4.84 -3.28
N LEU A 349 7.65 -4.75 -4.61
CA LEU A 349 6.70 -5.59 -5.32
C LEU A 349 7.23 -7.03 -5.32
N LYS A 350 6.30 -7.99 -5.21
CA LYS A 350 6.57 -9.43 -5.30
C LYS A 350 5.45 -10.15 -6.03
N ILE A 351 5.74 -11.37 -6.49
CA ILE A 351 4.73 -12.31 -6.98
C ILE A 351 4.12 -13.03 -5.78
N PHE A 352 2.79 -12.95 -5.61
CA PHE A 352 2.07 -13.57 -4.48
C PHE A 352 1.23 -14.76 -4.87
N ASN A 353 0.37 -14.61 -5.88
CA ASN A 353 -0.58 -15.63 -6.27
C ASN A 353 -0.31 -16.09 -7.70
N GLN A 354 -0.65 -17.34 -7.99
CA GLN A 354 -0.65 -17.90 -9.32
C GLN A 354 -2.07 -18.34 -9.69
N PHE A 355 -2.56 -17.86 -10.82
CA PHE A 355 -3.85 -18.27 -11.38
C PHE A 355 -3.62 -19.22 -12.55
N THR A 356 -4.34 -20.33 -12.55
CA THR A 356 -4.44 -21.24 -13.69
C THR A 356 -5.77 -20.99 -14.41
N PRO A 357 -5.84 -21.18 -15.73
CA PRO A 357 -7.07 -21.01 -16.48
C PRO A 357 -8.21 -21.88 -15.95
N GLN A 358 -9.34 -21.27 -15.66
CA GLN A 358 -10.59 -21.95 -15.32
C GLN A 358 -11.33 -22.37 -16.59
N LYS A 359 -11.13 -21.64 -17.70
CA LYS A 359 -11.73 -21.92 -19.00
C LYS A 359 -10.74 -21.62 -20.12
N THR A 360 -10.70 -22.49 -21.11
CA THR A 360 -9.95 -22.31 -22.36
C THR A 360 -10.92 -22.37 -23.54
N THR A 361 -10.90 -21.34 -24.39
CA THR A 361 -11.82 -21.21 -25.53
C THR A 361 -11.01 -21.07 -26.83
N ASP A 362 -11.34 -21.85 -27.84
CA ASP A 362 -10.84 -21.66 -29.18
C ASP A 362 -11.61 -20.52 -29.88
N LEU A 363 -10.89 -19.48 -30.29
CA LEU A 363 -11.44 -18.35 -31.03
C LEU A 363 -11.31 -18.49 -32.55
N GLY A 364 -10.78 -19.63 -33.02
CA GLY A 364 -10.43 -19.84 -34.41
C GLY A 364 -9.13 -19.12 -34.82
N ASN A 365 -8.66 -19.41 -36.02
CA ASN A 365 -7.46 -18.78 -36.60
C ASN A 365 -6.21 -18.85 -35.69
N ASN A 366 -6.03 -19.98 -35.00
CA ASN A 366 -4.92 -20.21 -34.05
C ASN A 366 -4.86 -19.20 -32.87
N LYS A 367 -6.02 -18.74 -32.43
CA LYS A 367 -6.16 -17.86 -31.27
C LYS A 367 -6.89 -18.61 -30.17
N TRP A 368 -6.36 -18.54 -28.99
CA TRP A 368 -6.87 -19.19 -27.78
C TRP A 368 -7.10 -18.20 -26.69
N MET A 369 -8.26 -18.24 -26.04
CA MET A 369 -8.58 -17.40 -24.87
C MET A 369 -8.53 -18.24 -23.60
N PHE A 370 -7.81 -17.73 -22.61
CA PHE A 370 -7.70 -18.31 -21.26
C PHE A 370 -8.33 -17.36 -20.25
N ASP A 371 -9.42 -17.80 -19.60
CA ASP A 371 -10.03 -17.08 -18.47
C ASP A 371 -9.39 -17.57 -17.16
N LEU A 372 -8.72 -16.70 -16.46
CA LEU A 372 -8.07 -16.97 -15.16
C LEU A 372 -9.04 -16.89 -13.97
N GLY A 373 -10.28 -16.41 -14.20
CA GLY A 373 -11.31 -16.28 -13.17
C GLY A 373 -11.19 -15.02 -12.30
N GLN A 374 -10.03 -14.41 -12.20
CA GLN A 374 -9.77 -13.22 -11.37
C GLN A 374 -9.09 -12.12 -12.18
N ASN A 375 -9.63 -10.90 -12.13
CA ASN A 375 -8.96 -9.70 -12.62
C ASN A 375 -7.96 -9.22 -11.55
N ALA A 376 -6.67 -9.21 -11.90
CA ALA A 376 -5.60 -8.82 -10.98
C ALA A 376 -4.43 -8.20 -11.74
N SER A 377 -3.65 -7.35 -11.04
CA SER A 377 -2.34 -6.91 -11.53
C SER A 377 -1.36 -8.06 -11.63
N GLY A 378 -0.53 -8.11 -12.67
CA GLY A 378 0.46 -9.17 -12.79
C GLY A 378 1.08 -9.31 -14.16
N ILE A 379 1.66 -10.48 -14.38
CA ILE A 379 2.32 -10.89 -15.61
C ILE A 379 1.87 -12.31 -16.02
N PRO A 380 1.86 -12.63 -17.32
CA PRO A 380 1.66 -14.00 -17.75
C PRO A 380 2.93 -14.83 -17.57
N GLN A 381 2.77 -16.13 -17.34
CA GLN A 381 3.82 -17.14 -17.49
C GLN A 381 3.32 -18.21 -18.44
N ILE A 382 4.15 -18.58 -19.42
CA ILE A 382 3.87 -19.69 -20.33
C ILE A 382 4.95 -20.75 -20.23
N THR A 383 4.55 -22.02 -20.41
CA THR A 383 5.45 -23.14 -20.76
C THR A 383 5.07 -23.63 -22.13
N VAL A 384 6.03 -23.64 -23.06
CA VAL A 384 5.79 -23.92 -24.48
C VAL A 384 6.88 -24.82 -25.07
N ARG A 385 6.52 -25.69 -26.02
CA ARG A 385 7.43 -26.48 -26.86
C ARG A 385 7.21 -26.12 -28.32
N GLY A 386 8.30 -25.87 -29.05
CA GLY A 386 8.22 -25.55 -30.47
C GLY A 386 9.61 -25.60 -31.10
N LYS A 387 9.73 -25.06 -32.29
CA LYS A 387 10.98 -24.97 -33.05
C LYS A 387 11.66 -23.61 -32.76
N LYS A 388 12.96 -23.60 -33.03
CA LYS A 388 13.74 -22.37 -33.00
C LYS A 388 13.14 -21.30 -33.92
N GLY A 389 12.88 -20.12 -33.39
CA GLY A 389 12.32 -18.98 -34.11
C GLY A 389 10.79 -18.92 -34.12
N ASP A 390 10.11 -19.96 -33.64
CA ASP A 390 8.65 -19.89 -33.44
C ASP A 390 8.32 -18.78 -32.45
N THR A 391 7.21 -18.08 -32.69
CA THR A 391 6.83 -16.91 -31.87
C THR A 391 5.44 -17.10 -31.26
N VAL A 392 5.35 -16.88 -29.95
CA VAL A 392 4.09 -16.85 -29.20
C VAL A 392 3.80 -15.41 -28.79
N LYS A 393 2.59 -14.94 -29.12
CA LYS A 393 2.09 -13.63 -28.73
C LYS A 393 1.00 -13.77 -27.67
N ILE A 394 1.07 -12.97 -26.61
CA ILE A 394 0.13 -12.97 -25.49
C ILE A 394 -0.45 -11.58 -25.33
N THR A 395 -1.78 -11.46 -25.43
CA THR A 395 -2.53 -10.20 -25.25
C THR A 395 -3.37 -10.31 -23.97
N PRO A 396 -3.02 -9.62 -22.88
CA PRO A 396 -3.83 -9.59 -21.67
C PRO A 396 -5.01 -8.65 -21.83
N SER A 397 -6.13 -8.92 -21.14
CA SER A 397 -7.27 -7.99 -21.06
C SER A 397 -8.09 -8.21 -19.81
N GLU A 398 -8.81 -7.17 -19.38
CA GLU A 398 -9.77 -7.24 -18.28
C GLU A 398 -11.11 -7.81 -18.74
N LEU A 399 -11.49 -7.50 -19.96
CA LEU A 399 -12.77 -7.84 -20.58
C LEU A 399 -12.56 -8.52 -21.93
N LEU A 400 -13.62 -9.12 -22.42
CA LEU A 400 -13.72 -9.68 -23.76
C LEU A 400 -14.59 -8.81 -24.66
N LYS A 401 -14.33 -8.84 -25.98
CA LYS A 401 -15.23 -8.24 -26.96
C LYS A 401 -16.48 -9.11 -27.09
N ALA A 402 -17.65 -8.48 -27.06
CA ALA A 402 -18.92 -9.17 -27.17
C ALA A 402 -19.10 -9.90 -28.52
N ALA A 403 -18.51 -9.39 -29.61
CA ALA A 403 -18.68 -9.89 -30.93
C ALA A 403 -18.02 -11.27 -31.18
N ASP A 404 -16.82 -11.49 -30.64
CA ASP A 404 -15.99 -12.63 -30.98
C ASP A 404 -15.27 -13.26 -29.78
N GLY A 405 -15.46 -12.74 -28.58
CA GLY A 405 -14.79 -13.23 -27.38
C GLY A 405 -13.29 -12.94 -27.33
N SER A 406 -12.75 -12.13 -28.24
CA SER A 406 -11.34 -11.74 -28.23
C SER A 406 -11.03 -10.72 -27.13
N ALA A 407 -9.75 -10.52 -26.83
CA ALA A 407 -9.27 -9.59 -25.83
C ALA A 407 -9.77 -8.16 -26.13
N ASN A 408 -10.41 -7.52 -25.12
CA ASN A 408 -10.84 -6.13 -25.17
C ASN A 408 -9.94 -5.26 -24.31
N GLN A 409 -9.15 -4.42 -24.92
CA GLN A 409 -8.27 -3.44 -24.26
C GLN A 409 -8.80 -2.00 -24.39
N GLY A 410 -10.05 -1.80 -24.81
CA GLY A 410 -10.62 -0.47 -25.03
C GLY A 410 -10.61 0.42 -23.79
N GLY A 411 -11.03 -0.10 -22.64
CA GLY A 411 -11.05 0.60 -21.35
C GLY A 411 -9.73 0.57 -20.60
N SER A 412 -8.80 -0.30 -20.94
CA SER A 412 -7.57 -0.56 -20.20
C SER A 412 -6.28 -0.13 -20.93
N GLY A 413 -6.40 0.55 -22.08
CA GLY A 413 -5.30 1.04 -22.89
C GLY A 413 -4.58 -0.06 -23.68
N GLY A 414 -4.57 0.11 -24.98
CA GLY A 414 -3.97 -0.83 -25.94
C GLY A 414 -3.44 -0.10 -27.18
N PRO A 415 -2.75 -0.87 -28.04
CA PRO A 415 -2.37 -2.28 -27.89
C PRO A 415 -1.25 -2.50 -26.86
N TYR A 416 -1.44 -3.52 -26.03
CA TYR A 416 -0.46 -4.00 -25.04
C TYR A 416 -0.32 -5.51 -25.21
N TYR A 417 0.87 -6.03 -25.38
CA TYR A 417 1.10 -7.46 -25.58
C TYR A 417 2.54 -7.85 -25.28
N PHE A 418 2.75 -9.16 -25.15
CA PHE A 418 4.05 -9.77 -24.98
C PHE A 418 4.36 -10.67 -26.17
N THR A 419 5.64 -10.78 -26.54
CA THR A 419 6.09 -11.78 -27.51
C THR A 419 7.25 -12.61 -26.96
N TYR A 420 7.22 -13.90 -27.22
CA TYR A 420 8.30 -14.82 -26.89
C TYR A 420 8.73 -15.59 -28.12
N VAL A 421 10.00 -15.47 -28.51
CA VAL A 421 10.61 -16.21 -29.60
C VAL A 421 11.37 -17.40 -29.02
N LEU A 422 10.99 -18.61 -29.40
CA LEU A 422 11.53 -19.85 -28.88
C LEU A 422 12.94 -20.12 -29.40
N LYS A 423 13.82 -20.71 -28.57
CA LYS A 423 15.12 -21.24 -28.95
C LYS A 423 15.07 -22.68 -29.46
N GLY A 424 14.00 -23.42 -29.17
CA GLY A 424 13.78 -24.79 -29.63
C GLY A 424 14.42 -25.88 -28.78
N ASP A 425 14.73 -25.62 -27.51
CA ASP A 425 15.41 -26.50 -26.56
C ASP A 425 14.43 -27.36 -25.71
N GLY A 426 13.35 -27.87 -26.30
CA GLY A 426 12.35 -28.68 -25.60
C GLY A 426 11.28 -27.84 -24.95
N GLU A 427 11.01 -28.02 -23.64
CA GLU A 427 10.07 -27.20 -22.90
C GLU A 427 10.74 -25.92 -22.37
N GLU A 428 10.22 -24.79 -22.78
CA GLU A 428 10.71 -23.47 -22.40
C GLU A 428 9.66 -22.79 -21.54
N THR A 429 10.06 -22.29 -20.36
CA THR A 429 9.20 -21.51 -19.47
C THR A 429 9.67 -20.06 -19.45
N TRP A 430 8.76 -19.15 -19.74
CA TRP A 430 9.04 -17.73 -19.81
C TRP A 430 7.97 -16.89 -19.16
N GLN A 431 8.38 -15.75 -18.60
CA GLN A 431 7.54 -14.65 -18.07
C GLN A 431 8.24 -13.32 -18.29
N PRO A 432 7.47 -12.21 -18.45
CA PRO A 432 8.04 -10.85 -18.54
C PRO A 432 8.76 -10.45 -17.24
N ARG A 433 9.69 -9.48 -17.34
CA ARG A 433 10.54 -9.07 -16.21
C ARG A 433 10.34 -7.62 -15.78
N PHE A 434 10.05 -6.71 -16.72
CA PHE A 434 10.16 -5.27 -16.49
C PHE A 434 8.87 -4.50 -16.80
N THR A 435 7.73 -5.16 -16.69
CA THR A 435 6.40 -4.56 -16.89
C THR A 435 5.33 -5.40 -16.21
N TYR A 436 4.12 -4.86 -16.03
CA TYR A 436 2.94 -5.57 -15.53
C TYR A 436 1.67 -4.98 -16.15
N TYR A 437 0.53 -5.67 -15.99
CA TYR A 437 -0.75 -5.24 -16.50
C TYR A 437 -1.88 -5.79 -15.63
N GLY A 438 -3.03 -5.11 -15.58
CA GLY A 438 -4.25 -5.64 -14.97
C GLY A 438 -5.02 -6.49 -15.96
N PHE A 439 -5.30 -7.75 -15.63
CA PHE A 439 -6.00 -8.66 -16.53
C PHE A 439 -6.69 -9.81 -15.80
N ARG A 440 -7.76 -10.29 -16.44
CA ARG A 440 -8.40 -11.58 -16.15
C ARG A 440 -8.18 -12.58 -17.27
N TYR A 441 -8.07 -12.10 -18.50
CA TYR A 441 -8.02 -12.91 -19.71
C TYR A 441 -6.67 -12.80 -20.39
N LEU A 442 -6.20 -13.94 -20.94
CA LEU A 442 -5.01 -14.00 -21.77
C LEU A 442 -5.38 -14.59 -23.13
N GLN A 443 -5.30 -13.79 -24.18
CA GLN A 443 -5.37 -14.28 -25.55
C GLN A 443 -3.99 -14.67 -25.99
N VAL A 444 -3.82 -15.93 -26.46
CA VAL A 444 -2.55 -16.47 -26.99
C VAL A 444 -2.71 -16.75 -28.46
N GLU A 445 -1.72 -16.30 -29.24
CA GLU A 445 -1.62 -16.50 -30.70
C GLU A 445 -0.27 -17.14 -31.00
N GLY A 446 -0.21 -17.97 -32.04
CA GLY A 446 1.01 -18.62 -32.49
C GLY A 446 1.39 -19.91 -31.72
N ALA A 447 0.49 -20.41 -30.87
CA ALA A 447 0.64 -21.69 -30.19
C ALA A 447 -0.72 -22.37 -29.97
N VAL A 448 -0.73 -23.69 -29.81
CA VAL A 448 -1.93 -24.51 -29.59
C VAL A 448 -1.84 -25.18 -28.22
N PRO A 449 -2.87 -25.15 -27.37
CA PRO A 449 -2.85 -25.82 -26.08
C PRO A 449 -2.62 -27.33 -26.24
N GLN A 450 -1.88 -27.92 -25.32
CA GLN A 450 -1.58 -29.34 -25.30
C GLN A 450 -2.88 -30.17 -25.35
N GLY A 451 -2.90 -31.20 -26.22
CA GLY A 451 -4.06 -32.07 -26.40
C GLY A 451 -5.15 -31.53 -27.33
N LYS A 452 -4.96 -30.33 -27.90
CA LYS A 452 -5.85 -29.80 -28.93
C LYS A 452 -5.35 -30.12 -30.34
N ASN A 453 -6.28 -30.12 -31.32
CA ASN A 453 -5.95 -30.36 -32.73
C ASN A 453 -4.98 -29.28 -33.24
N ASN A 454 -3.85 -29.70 -33.83
CA ASN A 454 -2.76 -28.84 -34.29
C ASN A 454 -2.26 -29.23 -35.71
N PRO A 455 -3.09 -29.06 -36.73
CA PRO A 455 -2.77 -29.49 -38.09
C PRO A 455 -1.65 -28.66 -38.73
N GLN A 456 -1.39 -27.45 -38.20
CA GLN A 456 -0.31 -26.58 -38.70
C GLN A 456 1.03 -26.80 -37.99
N HIS A 457 1.10 -27.74 -37.06
CA HIS A 457 2.30 -28.04 -36.28
C HIS A 457 2.90 -26.81 -35.55
N LEU A 458 2.04 -25.92 -35.06
CA LEU A 458 2.43 -24.78 -34.26
C LEU A 458 3.03 -25.23 -32.93
N PRO A 459 3.75 -24.35 -32.22
CA PRO A 459 4.19 -24.59 -30.85
C PRO A 459 3.08 -25.12 -29.95
N VAL A 460 3.41 -26.05 -29.08
CA VAL A 460 2.48 -26.64 -28.12
C VAL A 460 2.58 -25.88 -26.80
N LEU A 461 1.50 -25.25 -26.41
CA LEU A 461 1.37 -24.54 -25.16
C LEU A 461 1.06 -25.53 -24.03
N VAL A 462 2.07 -25.87 -23.23
CA VAL A 462 1.99 -26.87 -22.16
C VAL A 462 1.27 -26.29 -20.92
N ALA A 463 1.55 -25.03 -20.57
CA ALA A 463 0.90 -24.34 -19.45
C ALA A 463 0.81 -22.85 -19.69
N VAL A 464 -0.27 -22.25 -19.14
CA VAL A 464 -0.48 -20.80 -19.03
C VAL A 464 -0.82 -20.48 -17.59
N LYS A 465 -0.22 -19.42 -17.04
CA LYS A 465 -0.53 -18.92 -15.70
C LYS A 465 -0.60 -17.38 -15.70
N GLY A 466 -1.41 -16.82 -14.83
CA GLY A 466 -1.31 -15.43 -14.40
C GLY A 466 -0.55 -15.38 -13.07
N LEU A 467 0.48 -14.55 -12.99
CA LEU A 467 1.26 -14.33 -11.77
C LEU A 467 0.90 -12.96 -11.20
N HIS A 468 0.15 -12.95 -10.09
CA HIS A 468 -0.26 -11.71 -9.45
C HIS A 468 0.92 -11.03 -8.74
N THR A 469 1.11 -9.75 -9.02
CA THR A 469 2.17 -8.92 -8.44
C THR A 469 1.58 -7.77 -7.63
N ARG A 470 2.10 -7.54 -6.43
CA ARG A 470 1.72 -6.40 -5.59
C ARG A 470 2.84 -6.00 -4.62
N ASN A 471 2.67 -4.88 -3.95
CA ASN A 471 3.48 -4.48 -2.81
C ASN A 471 3.46 -5.56 -1.72
N ALA A 472 4.61 -5.80 -1.10
CA ALA A 472 4.77 -6.83 -0.08
C ALA A 472 4.29 -6.42 1.33
N ALA A 473 3.52 -5.33 1.43
CA ALA A 473 2.86 -4.95 2.68
C ALA A 473 2.12 -6.16 3.28
N ALA A 474 2.39 -6.42 4.56
CA ALA A 474 1.84 -7.58 5.25
C ALA A 474 0.32 -7.47 5.39
N ALA A 475 -0.39 -8.58 5.16
CA ALA A 475 -1.81 -8.65 5.48
C ALA A 475 -1.98 -8.64 7.01
N THR A 476 -2.81 -7.73 7.51
CA THR A 476 -3.01 -7.46 8.93
C THR A 476 -4.44 -7.70 9.39
N GLY A 477 -5.40 -7.86 8.48
CA GLY A 477 -6.79 -7.99 8.81
C GLY A 477 -7.54 -9.08 8.05
N SER A 478 -8.71 -9.43 8.58
CA SER A 478 -9.67 -10.30 7.95
C SER A 478 -11.08 -9.93 8.39
N PHE A 479 -12.05 -10.20 7.54
CA PHE A 479 -13.47 -9.98 7.82
C PHE A 479 -14.31 -11.08 7.18
N SER A 480 -15.40 -11.46 7.86
CA SER A 480 -16.49 -12.29 7.33
C SER A 480 -17.79 -12.03 8.08
N CYS A 481 -18.92 -12.26 7.42
CA CYS A 481 -20.24 -12.15 8.04
C CYS A 481 -21.23 -13.16 7.43
N SER A 482 -22.46 -13.22 7.94
CA SER A 482 -23.52 -14.10 7.42
C SER A 482 -24.10 -13.65 6.09
N ASN A 483 -23.83 -12.43 5.63
CA ASN A 483 -24.33 -11.92 4.36
C ASN A 483 -23.33 -12.21 3.23
N ASP A 484 -23.73 -13.07 2.28
CA ASP A 484 -22.89 -13.52 1.18
C ASP A 484 -22.51 -12.37 0.21
N LEU A 485 -23.41 -11.42 -0.02
CA LEU A 485 -23.13 -10.26 -0.87
C LEU A 485 -22.04 -9.38 -0.26
N PHE A 486 -22.04 -9.18 1.06
CA PHE A 486 -21.00 -8.41 1.75
C PHE A 486 -19.64 -9.12 1.74
N ASN A 487 -19.61 -10.46 1.90
CA ASN A 487 -18.37 -11.22 1.75
C ASN A 487 -17.79 -11.13 0.33
N LYS A 488 -18.64 -11.16 -0.69
CA LYS A 488 -18.23 -10.96 -2.10
C LYS A 488 -17.78 -9.52 -2.34
N THR A 489 -18.44 -8.53 -1.76
CA THR A 489 -18.03 -7.13 -1.83
C THR A 489 -16.69 -6.90 -1.14
N TYR A 490 -16.46 -7.51 0.03
CA TYR A 490 -15.16 -7.50 0.69
C TYR A 490 -14.06 -8.02 -0.24
N SER A 491 -14.29 -9.17 -0.89
CA SER A 491 -13.34 -9.74 -1.85
C SER A 491 -13.11 -8.84 -3.06
N LEU A 492 -14.18 -8.23 -3.61
CA LEU A 492 -14.13 -7.30 -4.74
C LEU A 492 -13.22 -6.10 -4.44
N VAL A 493 -13.39 -5.49 -3.26
CA VAL A 493 -12.57 -4.36 -2.77
C VAL A 493 -11.13 -4.78 -2.53
N ASP A 494 -10.90 -5.93 -1.85
CA ASP A 494 -9.56 -6.43 -1.54
C ASP A 494 -8.73 -6.72 -2.80
N TRP A 495 -9.35 -7.24 -3.88
CA TRP A 495 -8.66 -7.47 -5.15
C TRP A 495 -8.29 -6.18 -5.87
N ALA A 496 -9.09 -5.13 -5.76
CA ALA A 496 -8.72 -3.81 -6.27
C ALA A 496 -7.55 -3.22 -5.46
N ILE A 497 -7.60 -3.32 -4.12
CA ILE A 497 -6.50 -2.90 -3.23
C ILE A 497 -5.20 -3.65 -3.57
N LYS A 498 -5.24 -4.98 -3.67
CA LYS A 498 -4.09 -5.81 -4.05
C LYS A 498 -3.51 -5.42 -5.39
N SER A 499 -4.36 -5.15 -6.37
CA SER A 499 -3.93 -4.81 -7.74
C SER A 499 -3.31 -3.44 -7.85
N ASN A 500 -3.66 -2.52 -6.95
CA ASN A 500 -3.27 -1.12 -7.02
C ASN A 500 -2.29 -0.69 -5.90
N MET A 501 -1.92 -1.60 -4.99
CA MET A 501 -0.76 -1.43 -4.12
C MET A 501 0.51 -1.79 -4.89
N ALA A 502 1.15 -0.79 -5.47
CA ALA A 502 2.44 -0.91 -6.18
C ALA A 502 3.55 -0.18 -5.38
N SER A 503 4.41 0.59 -6.02
CA SER A 503 5.34 1.49 -5.33
C SER A 503 4.68 2.82 -4.91
N VAL A 504 3.45 3.03 -5.30
CA VAL A 504 2.47 4.02 -4.84
C VAL A 504 1.11 3.32 -4.80
N PHE A 505 0.07 3.97 -4.27
CA PHE A 505 -1.30 3.57 -4.53
C PHE A 505 -1.64 4.05 -5.95
N THR A 506 -1.89 3.13 -6.87
CA THR A 506 -2.24 3.47 -8.26
C THR A 506 -3.76 3.46 -8.42
N ASP A 507 -4.25 4.29 -9.33
CA ASP A 507 -5.64 4.27 -9.77
C ASP A 507 -6.04 2.93 -10.40
N CYS A 508 -5.23 2.47 -11.35
CA CYS A 508 -5.44 1.23 -12.09
C CYS A 508 -4.13 0.55 -12.50
N PRO A 509 -4.09 -0.79 -12.68
CA PRO A 509 -2.85 -1.52 -12.94
C PRO A 509 -2.49 -1.63 -14.44
N HIS A 510 -3.10 -0.83 -15.32
CA HIS A 510 -2.91 -0.98 -16.78
C HIS A 510 -2.63 0.33 -17.52
N ARG A 511 -3.66 1.18 -17.81
CA ARG A 511 -3.54 2.33 -18.72
C ARG A 511 -2.84 3.53 -18.11
N GLU A 512 -2.92 3.73 -16.79
CA GLU A 512 -2.34 4.88 -16.09
C GLU A 512 -1.19 4.47 -15.18
N LYS A 513 -1.45 3.60 -14.21
CA LYS A 513 -0.45 3.19 -13.19
C LYS A 513 0.11 4.41 -12.45
N LEU A 514 -0.69 5.47 -12.29
CA LEU A 514 -0.28 6.72 -11.67
C LEU A 514 -0.71 6.77 -10.21
N GLY A 515 0.03 7.52 -9.41
CA GLY A 515 -0.28 7.75 -8.00
C GLY A 515 -1.24 8.91 -7.83
N TRP A 516 -2.51 8.75 -8.24
CA TRP A 516 -3.57 9.70 -7.98
C TRP A 516 -3.81 9.80 -6.47
N LEU A 517 -3.84 11.01 -5.94
CA LEU A 517 -3.65 11.24 -4.50
C LEU A 517 -4.87 10.94 -3.64
N GLU A 518 -6.07 11.07 -4.18
CA GLU A 518 -7.32 10.77 -3.49
C GLU A 518 -7.38 9.32 -3.02
N GLU A 519 -6.83 8.39 -3.80
CA GLU A 519 -6.78 6.98 -3.49
C GLU A 519 -6.23 6.68 -2.09
N ALA A 520 -5.16 7.37 -1.72
CA ALA A 520 -4.45 7.10 -0.48
C ALA A 520 -5.20 7.58 0.77
N HIS A 521 -5.98 8.65 0.69
CA HIS A 521 -6.72 9.14 1.86
C HIS A 521 -8.19 8.74 1.89
N LEU A 522 -8.84 8.59 0.73
CA LEU A 522 -10.23 8.16 0.69
C LEU A 522 -10.38 6.67 0.96
N VAL A 523 -9.52 5.83 0.35
CA VAL A 523 -9.55 4.38 0.56
C VAL A 523 -8.61 3.94 1.69
N GLY A 524 -7.70 4.80 2.15
CA GLY A 524 -6.75 4.50 3.22
C GLY A 524 -7.38 3.97 4.51
N GLY A 525 -8.57 4.48 4.89
CA GLY A 525 -9.34 3.96 6.02
C GLY A 525 -9.74 2.49 5.88
N SER A 526 -10.03 2.03 4.67
CA SER A 526 -10.27 0.63 4.32
C SER A 526 -8.98 -0.18 4.36
N ILE A 527 -7.92 0.31 3.72
CA ILE A 527 -6.66 -0.42 3.53
C ILE A 527 -5.95 -0.68 4.87
N GLN A 528 -5.92 0.31 5.78
CA GLN A 528 -5.21 0.21 7.06
C GLN A 528 -5.73 -0.91 7.98
N TYR A 529 -6.99 -1.33 7.82
CA TYR A 529 -7.52 -2.46 8.57
C TYR A 529 -6.97 -3.80 8.11
N ILE A 530 -6.57 -3.91 6.82
CA ILE A 530 -6.24 -5.18 6.18
C ILE A 530 -4.78 -5.32 5.76
N TYR A 531 -4.03 -4.20 5.66
CA TYR A 531 -2.60 -4.19 5.30
C TYR A 531 -1.79 -3.23 6.17
N ASP A 532 -0.54 -3.59 6.48
CA ASP A 532 0.45 -2.70 7.12
C ASP A 532 1.05 -1.76 6.05
N ILE A 533 0.42 -0.61 5.88
CA ILE A 533 0.78 0.37 4.84
C ILE A 533 1.68 1.50 5.34
N ALA A 534 2.24 1.41 6.54
CA ALA A 534 3.01 2.51 7.13
C ALA A 534 4.15 2.99 6.22
N ASN A 535 5.00 2.08 5.73
CA ASN A 535 6.15 2.45 4.90
C ASN A 535 5.75 2.86 3.47
N LEU A 536 4.70 2.26 2.89
CA LEU A 536 4.17 2.70 1.59
C LEU A 536 3.59 4.11 1.68
N SER A 537 2.83 4.41 2.74
CA SER A 537 2.27 5.75 2.96
C SER A 537 3.36 6.80 3.23
N ARG A 538 4.41 6.46 3.99
CA ARG A 538 5.58 7.36 4.18
C ARG A 538 6.26 7.67 2.84
N LYS A 539 6.39 6.67 1.96
CA LYS A 539 6.93 6.87 0.60
C LYS A 539 6.03 7.80 -0.22
N CYS A 540 4.71 7.61 -0.21
CA CYS A 540 3.76 8.49 -0.90
C CYS A 540 3.82 9.94 -0.36
N ILE A 541 3.97 10.13 0.96
CA ILE A 541 4.16 11.45 1.58
C ILE A 541 5.45 12.11 1.05
N THR A 542 6.54 11.36 0.98
CA THR A 542 7.81 11.88 0.41
C THR A 542 7.64 12.24 -1.07
N ASP A 543 6.92 11.46 -1.86
CA ASP A 543 6.64 11.78 -3.26
C ASP A 543 5.85 13.08 -3.40
N MET A 544 4.86 13.32 -2.52
CA MET A 544 4.11 14.58 -2.50
C MET A 544 4.99 15.78 -2.13
N GLN A 545 5.89 15.63 -1.13
CA GLN A 545 6.88 16.66 -0.79
C GLN A 545 7.76 17.03 -1.98
N VAL A 546 8.22 16.03 -2.71
CA VAL A 546 9.07 16.19 -3.88
C VAL A 546 8.30 16.78 -5.08
N ALA A 547 7.02 16.45 -5.23
CA ALA A 547 6.15 16.95 -6.29
C ALA A 547 5.65 18.37 -6.04
N GLN A 548 5.68 18.86 -4.78
CA GLN A 548 5.18 20.19 -4.44
C GLN A 548 5.88 21.28 -5.26
N THR A 549 5.08 22.15 -5.89
CA THR A 549 5.60 23.27 -6.70
C THR A 549 6.14 24.41 -5.82
N ASP A 550 6.86 25.35 -6.44
CA ASP A 550 7.39 26.50 -5.71
C ASP A 550 6.29 27.40 -5.15
N GLU A 551 5.14 27.49 -5.81
CA GLU A 551 3.95 28.23 -5.35
C GLU A 551 3.22 27.49 -4.21
N GLY A 552 3.51 26.21 -3.98
CA GLY A 552 2.94 25.40 -2.92
C GLY A 552 1.85 24.42 -3.37
N LEU A 553 1.49 24.40 -4.66
CA LEU A 553 0.55 23.40 -5.18
C LEU A 553 1.08 21.98 -4.95
N ILE A 554 0.22 21.09 -4.54
CA ILE A 554 0.40 19.64 -4.60
C ILE A 554 -0.37 19.15 -5.83
N PRO A 555 0.31 18.67 -6.90
CA PRO A 555 -0.38 18.13 -8.08
C PRO A 555 -1.22 16.90 -7.70
N GLU A 556 -2.24 16.60 -8.49
CA GLU A 556 -3.16 15.48 -8.23
C GLU A 556 -2.49 14.10 -8.29
N ILE A 557 -1.30 13.99 -8.90
CA ILE A 557 -0.49 12.77 -8.91
C ILE A 557 0.88 13.00 -8.26
N ALA A 558 1.36 12.03 -7.50
CA ALA A 558 2.73 12.00 -6.99
C ALA A 558 3.33 10.57 -7.08
N PRO A 559 4.52 10.42 -7.74
CA PRO A 559 5.34 11.45 -8.40
C PRO A 559 4.59 12.17 -9.52
N GLU A 560 4.84 13.48 -9.72
CA GLU A 560 4.27 14.20 -10.89
C GLU A 560 5.00 13.75 -12.15
N PHE A 561 4.67 12.55 -12.62
CA PHE A 561 5.31 11.92 -13.77
C PHE A 561 5.02 12.66 -15.08
N THR A 562 3.82 13.20 -15.20
CA THR A 562 3.40 14.04 -16.32
C THR A 562 2.57 15.20 -15.80
N LYS A 563 2.64 16.34 -16.45
CA LYS A 563 1.82 17.51 -16.10
C LYS A 563 0.49 17.44 -16.81
N PHE A 564 -0.57 17.26 -16.04
CA PHE A 564 -1.94 17.40 -16.55
C PHE A 564 -2.31 18.89 -16.69
N GLY A 565 -3.27 19.17 -17.55
CA GLY A 565 -3.93 20.48 -17.60
C GLY A 565 -5.14 20.52 -16.66
N GLU A 566 -5.59 21.73 -16.34
CA GLU A 566 -6.82 21.91 -15.58
C GLU A 566 -8.03 21.18 -16.24
N PRO A 567 -8.93 20.58 -15.45
CA PRO A 567 -8.98 20.59 -13.98
C PRO A 567 -8.21 19.43 -13.29
N PHE A 568 -7.42 18.64 -14.01
CA PHE A 568 -6.75 17.40 -13.56
C PHE A 568 -5.38 17.64 -12.88
N ARG A 569 -5.13 18.82 -12.33
CA ARG A 569 -3.87 19.13 -11.67
C ARG A 569 -4.03 19.86 -10.34
N ASP A 570 -5.13 20.58 -10.15
CA ASP A 570 -5.37 21.45 -8.99
C ASP A 570 -6.77 21.21 -8.41
N SER A 571 -7.01 19.97 -7.99
CA SER A 571 -8.21 19.63 -7.20
C SER A 571 -7.84 19.53 -5.74
N PRO A 572 -8.45 20.35 -4.87
CA PRO A 572 -8.18 20.29 -3.43
C PRO A 572 -8.47 18.93 -2.83
N GLU A 573 -9.45 18.20 -3.33
CA GLU A 573 -9.81 16.85 -2.88
C GLU A 573 -8.67 15.83 -3.07
N TRP A 574 -7.81 16.04 -4.07
CA TRP A 574 -6.58 15.26 -4.33
C TRP A 574 -5.38 15.81 -3.55
N GLY A 575 -5.08 17.10 -3.71
CA GLY A 575 -3.90 17.73 -3.13
C GLY A 575 -3.90 17.72 -1.60
N SER A 576 -5.07 17.73 -0.96
CA SER A 576 -5.24 17.63 0.50
C SER A 576 -4.69 16.33 1.10
N ASN A 577 -4.39 15.33 0.27
CA ASN A 577 -3.68 14.14 0.73
C ASN A 577 -2.34 14.48 1.41
N ALA A 578 -1.68 15.59 1.03
CA ALA A 578 -0.46 16.06 1.69
C ALA A 578 -0.67 16.54 3.14
N VAL A 579 -1.92 16.80 3.52
CA VAL A 579 -2.32 17.15 4.91
C VAL A 579 -2.96 15.95 5.61
N ILE A 580 -3.84 15.23 4.91
CA ILE A 580 -4.69 14.18 5.49
C ILE A 580 -3.88 12.90 5.74
N LEU A 581 -3.09 12.41 4.77
CA LEU A 581 -2.38 11.13 4.93
C LEU A 581 -1.34 11.14 6.06
N PRO A 582 -0.51 12.19 6.26
CA PRO A 582 0.37 12.27 7.44
C PRO A 582 -0.40 12.24 8.76
N TRP A 583 -1.56 12.92 8.81
CA TRP A 583 -2.44 12.88 9.97
C TRP A 583 -2.98 11.47 10.23
N TYR A 584 -3.40 10.75 9.20
CA TYR A 584 -3.86 9.37 9.30
C TYR A 584 -2.74 8.42 9.75
N LEU A 585 -1.50 8.59 9.25
CA LEU A 585 -0.36 7.81 9.72
C LEU A 585 -0.13 8.00 11.24
N TYR A 586 -0.23 9.24 11.72
CA TYR A 586 -0.17 9.50 13.15
C TYR A 586 -1.33 8.82 13.89
N GLN A 587 -2.55 8.92 13.40
CA GLN A 587 -3.70 8.29 14.05
C GLN A 587 -3.63 6.77 14.05
N TRP A 588 -3.22 6.13 12.95
CA TRP A 588 -3.21 4.67 12.83
C TRP A 588 -1.99 4.01 13.46
N TYR A 589 -0.83 4.65 13.35
CA TYR A 589 0.45 4.08 13.75
C TYR A 589 1.15 4.81 14.89
N GLY A 590 0.73 6.02 15.25
CA GLY A 590 1.37 6.82 16.30
C GLY A 590 2.63 7.58 15.83
N ASP A 591 2.86 7.68 14.53
CA ASP A 591 4.05 8.32 13.96
C ASP A 591 3.98 9.85 14.02
N LYS A 592 4.40 10.41 15.14
CA LYS A 592 4.46 11.88 15.28
C LYS A 592 5.57 12.49 14.42
N GLN A 593 6.62 11.73 14.06
CA GLN A 593 7.74 12.26 13.27
C GLN A 593 7.30 12.63 11.86
N VAL A 594 6.41 11.84 11.24
CA VAL A 594 5.89 12.15 9.89
C VAL A 594 5.17 13.51 9.85
N LEU A 595 4.52 13.90 10.95
CA LEU A 595 3.88 15.22 11.05
C LEU A 595 4.92 16.34 11.08
N ALA A 596 6.01 16.15 11.84
CA ALA A 596 7.10 17.12 11.93
C ALA A 596 7.82 17.27 10.58
N ASP A 597 8.14 16.16 9.93
CA ASP A 597 8.86 16.12 8.65
C ASP A 597 8.04 16.72 7.49
N ASN A 598 6.71 16.61 7.57
CA ASN A 598 5.81 17.11 6.51
C ASN A 598 5.20 18.49 6.82
N TYR A 599 5.48 19.08 7.98
CA TYR A 599 4.80 20.30 8.43
C TYR A 599 4.99 21.49 7.46
N ALA A 600 6.21 21.68 6.95
CA ALA A 600 6.48 22.74 5.98
C ALA A 600 5.71 22.56 4.65
N THR A 601 5.53 21.33 4.20
CA THR A 601 4.71 21.01 3.02
C THR A 601 3.25 21.36 3.26
N MET A 602 2.70 20.98 4.42
CA MET A 602 1.34 21.37 4.82
C MET A 602 1.15 22.90 4.82
N GLN A 603 2.08 23.63 5.43
CA GLN A 603 2.02 25.10 5.50
C GLN A 603 2.01 25.75 4.12
N ARG A 604 2.89 25.30 3.22
CA ARG A 604 2.96 25.82 1.85
C ARG A 604 1.70 25.51 1.07
N TYR A 605 1.13 24.31 1.20
CA TYR A 605 -0.10 23.92 0.54
C TYR A 605 -1.30 24.74 1.04
N LEU A 606 -1.46 24.87 2.35
CA LEU A 606 -2.53 25.69 2.93
C LEU A 606 -2.42 27.17 2.53
N LYS A 607 -1.21 27.71 2.44
CA LYS A 607 -0.98 29.06 1.93
C LYS A 607 -1.38 29.18 0.45
N TYR A 608 -1.09 28.16 -0.36
CA TYR A 608 -1.51 28.08 -1.74
C TYR A 608 -3.03 28.11 -1.87
N LEU A 609 -3.74 27.27 -1.13
CA LEU A 609 -5.21 27.23 -1.12
C LEU A 609 -5.81 28.56 -0.65
N ALA A 610 -5.25 29.18 0.40
CA ALA A 610 -5.69 30.49 0.88
C ALA A 610 -5.54 31.57 -0.21
N GLY A 611 -4.49 31.51 -1.02
CA GLY A 611 -4.27 32.41 -2.16
C GLY A 611 -5.24 32.22 -3.33
N LYS A 612 -5.81 31.02 -3.47
CA LYS A 612 -6.83 30.69 -4.49
C LYS A 612 -8.26 31.04 -4.04
N ALA A 613 -8.49 31.08 -2.74
CA ALA A 613 -9.83 31.29 -2.19
C ALA A 613 -10.34 32.73 -2.41
N ASP A 614 -11.50 32.86 -3.03
CA ASP A 614 -12.24 34.12 -3.13
C ASP A 614 -13.18 34.22 -1.92
N LYS A 615 -12.89 35.17 -1.02
CA LYS A 615 -13.63 35.34 0.25
C LYS A 615 -13.80 34.02 1.03
N GLY A 616 -12.74 33.17 1.03
CA GLY A 616 -12.74 31.89 1.74
C GLY A 616 -13.38 30.73 0.97
N ILE A 617 -13.81 30.91 -0.27
CA ILE A 617 -14.42 29.88 -1.11
C ILE A 617 -13.49 29.52 -2.26
N LEU A 618 -13.16 28.25 -2.39
CA LEU A 618 -12.44 27.67 -3.54
C LEU A 618 -13.43 27.39 -4.68
N LYS A 619 -12.95 27.40 -5.92
CA LYS A 619 -13.82 27.20 -7.10
C LYS A 619 -13.29 26.16 -8.08
N GLN A 620 -12.02 25.75 -7.91
CA GLN A 620 -11.32 24.80 -8.81
C GLN A 620 -11.56 23.34 -8.39
N GLY A 621 -11.20 22.43 -9.28
CA GLY A 621 -11.11 20.99 -9.06
C GLY A 621 -12.14 20.17 -9.82
N LEU A 622 -12.08 18.86 -9.62
CA LEU A 622 -12.95 17.87 -10.25
C LEU A 622 -14.30 17.74 -9.52
N GLY A 623 -14.32 18.05 -8.22
CA GLY A 623 -15.48 17.83 -7.36
C GLY A 623 -15.71 16.38 -7.06
N ASP A 624 -16.96 15.99 -6.87
CA ASP A 624 -17.36 14.59 -6.60
C ASP A 624 -17.24 13.74 -7.86
N TRP A 625 -16.01 13.27 -8.14
CA TRP A 625 -15.64 12.56 -9.35
C TRP A 625 -16.47 11.28 -9.52
N TYR A 626 -16.96 11.04 -10.74
CA TYR A 626 -17.79 9.87 -11.07
C TYR A 626 -19.11 9.74 -10.28
N ASP A 627 -19.69 10.85 -9.81
CA ASP A 627 -21.05 10.85 -9.24
C ASP A 627 -22.10 10.38 -10.27
N ILE A 628 -23.20 9.80 -9.77
CA ILE A 628 -24.27 9.31 -10.63
C ILE A 628 -25.24 10.44 -10.91
N GLY A 629 -25.05 11.11 -12.04
CA GLY A 629 -25.87 12.18 -12.54
C GLY A 629 -26.50 11.86 -13.91
N PRO A 630 -27.09 12.86 -14.57
CA PRO A 630 -27.78 12.67 -15.87
C PRO A 630 -26.82 12.53 -17.05
N LYS A 631 -25.52 12.86 -16.89
CA LYS A 631 -24.51 12.76 -17.94
C LYS A 631 -23.63 11.53 -17.72
N SER A 632 -22.74 11.26 -18.68
CA SER A 632 -21.69 10.24 -18.50
C SER A 632 -20.82 10.57 -17.25
N PRO A 633 -20.32 9.53 -16.52
CA PRO A 633 -19.43 9.74 -15.37
C PRO A 633 -18.21 10.59 -15.73
N GLY A 634 -17.76 11.38 -14.79
CA GLY A 634 -16.63 12.29 -14.93
C GLY A 634 -16.70 13.39 -13.88
N LEU A 635 -16.58 14.66 -14.30
CA LEU A 635 -16.72 15.83 -13.43
C LEU A 635 -18.03 15.81 -12.66
N SER A 636 -17.98 16.29 -11.41
CA SER A 636 -19.15 16.38 -10.51
C SER A 636 -20.38 16.98 -11.22
N GLN A 637 -21.50 16.30 -11.09
CA GLN A 637 -22.75 16.68 -11.73
C GLN A 637 -23.81 17.15 -10.70
N ASN A 638 -23.83 16.50 -9.53
CA ASN A 638 -24.83 16.74 -8.50
C ASN A 638 -24.38 17.76 -7.46
N THR A 639 -23.09 17.88 -7.23
CA THR A 639 -22.51 18.69 -6.16
C THR A 639 -21.64 19.81 -6.75
N PRO A 640 -21.82 21.08 -6.36
CA PRO A 640 -20.93 22.15 -6.83
C PRO A 640 -19.48 21.89 -6.44
N GLN A 641 -18.55 21.99 -7.40
CA GLN A 641 -17.11 21.78 -7.18
C GLN A 641 -16.55 22.69 -6.07
N GLY A 642 -16.98 23.97 -6.03
CA GLY A 642 -16.55 24.86 -4.97
C GLY A 642 -17.00 24.46 -3.57
N LEU A 643 -18.06 23.66 -3.44
CA LEU A 643 -18.52 23.13 -2.16
C LEU A 643 -17.55 22.04 -1.66
N THR A 644 -17.23 21.05 -2.47
CA THR A 644 -16.32 19.96 -2.10
C THR A 644 -14.91 20.47 -1.84
N ALA A 645 -14.39 21.32 -2.72
CA ALA A 645 -13.08 21.96 -2.58
C ALA A 645 -12.96 22.79 -1.29
N THR A 646 -13.98 23.59 -0.96
CA THR A 646 -13.96 24.41 0.26
C THR A 646 -14.16 23.57 1.52
N ALA A 647 -14.99 22.52 1.46
CA ALA A 647 -15.18 21.60 2.59
C ALA A 647 -13.89 20.88 2.97
N ILE A 648 -13.15 20.37 1.98
CA ILE A 648 -11.86 19.69 2.23
C ILE A 648 -10.81 20.69 2.73
N TYR A 649 -10.74 21.91 2.18
CA TYR A 649 -9.86 22.95 2.66
C TYR A 649 -10.11 23.31 4.15
N HIS A 650 -11.38 23.42 4.55
CA HIS A 650 -11.73 23.61 5.96
C HIS A 650 -11.25 22.43 6.84
N TYR A 651 -11.39 21.21 6.35
CA TYR A 651 -10.91 20.02 7.05
C TYR A 651 -9.38 20.02 7.20
N ASP A 652 -8.66 20.42 6.16
CA ASP A 652 -7.20 20.59 6.20
C ASP A 652 -6.75 21.59 7.27
N LEU A 653 -7.46 22.72 7.39
CA LEU A 653 -7.17 23.74 8.42
C LEU A 653 -7.38 23.19 9.83
N GLN A 654 -8.40 22.36 10.05
CA GLN A 654 -8.62 21.69 11.34
C GLN A 654 -7.51 20.67 11.66
N ILE A 655 -7.05 19.92 10.65
CA ILE A 655 -5.91 19.00 10.82
C ILE A 655 -4.65 19.79 11.14
N ALA A 656 -4.34 20.83 10.39
CA ALA A 656 -3.16 21.66 10.58
C ALA A 656 -3.13 22.33 11.97
N GLU A 657 -4.29 22.76 12.47
CA GLU A 657 -4.42 23.27 13.84
C GLU A 657 -4.02 22.20 14.88
N LYS A 658 -4.55 20.99 14.76
CA LYS A 658 -4.21 19.86 15.64
C LYS A 658 -2.72 19.50 15.55
N VAL A 659 -2.18 19.44 14.34
CA VAL A 659 -0.75 19.14 14.08
C VAL A 659 0.13 20.23 14.69
N ALA A 660 -0.21 21.51 14.51
CA ALA A 660 0.53 22.62 15.08
C ALA A 660 0.57 22.55 16.61
N ARG A 661 -0.56 22.24 17.27
CA ARG A 661 -0.62 22.04 18.73
C ARG A 661 0.27 20.85 19.17
N LEU A 662 0.20 19.72 18.48
CA LEU A 662 1.02 18.55 18.77
C LEU A 662 2.53 18.82 18.65
N LEU A 663 2.90 19.72 17.74
CA LEU A 663 4.31 20.11 17.50
C LEU A 663 4.73 21.31 18.36
N GLY A 664 3.87 21.86 19.22
CA GLY A 664 4.17 23.00 20.08
C GLY A 664 4.20 24.35 19.35
N LYS A 665 3.59 24.46 18.16
CA LYS A 665 3.54 25.66 17.31
C LYS A 665 2.26 26.46 17.59
N SER A 666 2.15 27.05 18.78
CA SER A 666 0.90 27.67 19.28
C SER A 666 0.41 28.85 18.43
N ALA A 667 1.31 29.66 17.87
CA ALA A 667 0.95 30.78 17.00
C ALA A 667 0.27 30.29 15.71
N ASP A 668 0.86 29.27 15.05
CA ASP A 668 0.29 28.68 13.85
C ASP A 668 -1.08 28.04 14.15
N ALA A 669 -1.20 27.34 15.28
CA ALA A 669 -2.47 26.73 15.69
C ALA A 669 -3.58 27.77 15.84
N THR A 670 -3.26 28.92 16.46
CA THR A 670 -4.23 30.03 16.60
C THR A 670 -4.62 30.61 15.25
N GLN A 671 -3.65 30.75 14.34
CA GLN A 671 -3.90 31.24 12.98
C GLN A 671 -4.81 30.28 12.19
N TYR A 672 -4.53 28.97 12.23
CA TYR A 672 -5.35 27.96 11.54
C TYR A 672 -6.76 27.89 12.11
N GLN A 673 -6.91 27.96 13.43
CA GLN A 673 -8.21 28.00 14.09
C GLN A 673 -9.05 29.21 13.63
N LYS A 674 -8.43 30.40 13.54
CA LYS A 674 -9.09 31.61 13.05
C LYS A 674 -9.52 31.47 11.59
N LEU A 675 -8.60 31.00 10.72
CA LEU A 675 -8.88 30.83 9.30
C LEU A 675 -9.98 29.79 9.07
N ALA A 676 -9.97 28.67 9.81
CA ALA A 676 -11.03 27.67 9.75
C ALA A 676 -12.40 28.25 10.11
N ALA A 677 -12.48 29.12 11.14
CA ALA A 677 -13.71 29.78 11.50
C ALA A 677 -14.22 30.73 10.40
N GLU A 678 -13.32 31.48 9.76
CA GLU A 678 -13.65 32.37 8.64
C GLU A 678 -14.15 31.58 7.42
N VAL A 679 -13.47 30.51 7.05
CA VAL A 679 -13.89 29.60 5.95
C VAL A 679 -15.25 28.98 6.26
N ARG A 680 -15.48 28.51 7.50
CA ARG A 680 -16.75 27.93 7.92
C ARG A 680 -17.90 28.95 7.77
N GLN A 681 -17.67 30.20 8.18
CA GLN A 681 -18.67 31.27 8.03
C GLN A 681 -18.99 31.53 6.55
N SER A 682 -17.97 31.68 5.71
CA SER A 682 -18.13 31.91 4.27
C SER A 682 -18.84 30.74 3.60
N PHE A 683 -18.51 29.50 3.97
CA PHE A 683 -19.13 28.28 3.45
C PHE A 683 -20.63 28.24 3.79
N ASN A 684 -21.00 28.53 5.06
CA ASN A 684 -22.40 28.53 5.44
C ASN A 684 -23.18 29.65 4.76
N ASN A 685 -22.59 30.85 4.61
CA ASN A 685 -23.22 31.94 3.87
C ASN A 685 -23.46 31.61 2.39
N SER A 686 -22.56 30.84 1.78
CA SER A 686 -22.61 30.50 0.34
C SER A 686 -23.47 29.29 0.03
N PHE A 687 -23.50 28.27 0.90
CA PHE A 687 -24.03 26.95 0.56
C PHE A 687 -25.17 26.46 1.48
N PHE A 688 -25.35 27.02 2.69
CA PHE A 688 -26.41 26.58 3.59
C PHE A 688 -27.76 27.23 3.29
N ASN A 689 -28.79 26.42 3.07
CA ASN A 689 -30.16 26.84 2.95
C ASN A 689 -30.86 26.71 4.32
N ALA A 690 -31.17 27.83 4.96
CA ALA A 690 -31.77 27.86 6.30
C ALA A 690 -33.22 27.33 6.34
N GLN A 691 -33.93 27.30 5.22
CA GLN A 691 -35.32 26.79 5.14
C GLN A 691 -35.33 25.28 5.05
N THR A 692 -34.57 24.72 4.10
CA THR A 692 -34.53 23.27 3.85
C THR A 692 -33.54 22.53 4.75
N LYS A 693 -32.62 23.23 5.45
CA LYS A 693 -31.52 22.67 6.22
C LYS A 693 -30.60 21.78 5.36
N GLN A 694 -30.31 22.21 4.12
CA GLN A 694 -29.48 21.50 3.17
C GLN A 694 -28.30 22.37 2.70
N TYR A 695 -27.28 21.72 2.17
CA TYR A 695 -26.13 22.40 1.60
C TYR A 695 -26.10 22.27 0.05
N GLY A 696 -25.71 23.35 -0.62
CA GLY A 696 -25.61 23.42 -2.08
C GLY A 696 -26.91 23.00 -2.77
N THR A 697 -26.86 21.93 -3.54
CA THR A 697 -28.01 21.34 -4.25
C THR A 697 -28.86 20.40 -3.39
N GLY A 698 -28.44 20.13 -2.14
CA GLY A 698 -29.05 19.11 -1.29
C GLY A 698 -28.59 17.67 -1.62
N SER A 699 -27.55 17.50 -2.46
CA SER A 699 -27.02 16.18 -2.82
C SER A 699 -26.49 15.43 -1.59
N GLN A 700 -26.43 14.10 -1.69
CA GLN A 700 -25.86 13.22 -0.65
C GLN A 700 -24.46 13.68 -0.24
N THR A 701 -23.59 13.96 -1.21
CA THR A 701 -22.22 14.43 -1.02
C THR A 701 -22.17 15.81 -0.35
N ALA A 702 -22.99 16.78 -0.81
CA ALA A 702 -22.97 18.13 -0.26
C ALA A 702 -23.29 18.14 1.24
N ASN A 703 -24.33 17.41 1.64
CA ASN A 703 -24.75 17.32 3.04
C ASN A 703 -23.73 16.50 3.87
N ALA A 704 -23.23 15.37 3.34
CA ALA A 704 -22.29 14.52 4.05
C ALA A 704 -20.94 15.21 4.29
N MET A 705 -20.35 15.86 3.28
CA MET A 705 -19.10 16.60 3.43
C MET A 705 -19.24 17.79 4.39
N ALA A 706 -20.37 18.52 4.35
CA ALA A 706 -20.61 19.61 5.29
C ALA A 706 -20.62 19.10 6.74
N ILE A 707 -21.21 17.93 7.02
CA ILE A 707 -21.23 17.32 8.36
C ILE A 707 -19.82 16.84 8.74
N TYR A 708 -19.20 16.02 7.90
CA TYR A 708 -17.91 15.37 8.23
C TYR A 708 -16.80 16.40 8.42
N CYS A 709 -16.73 17.40 7.58
CA CYS A 709 -15.73 18.47 7.67
C CYS A 709 -16.02 19.51 8.78
N GLY A 710 -17.04 19.30 9.61
CA GLY A 710 -17.34 20.16 10.76
C GLY A 710 -17.90 21.56 10.41
N LEU A 711 -18.52 21.69 9.24
CA LEU A 711 -19.06 22.95 8.73
C LEU A 711 -20.49 23.25 9.25
N VAL A 712 -21.26 22.19 9.55
CA VAL A 712 -22.64 22.28 10.02
C VAL A 712 -22.70 22.81 11.46
N ASP A 713 -23.62 23.73 11.73
CA ASP A 713 -23.94 24.12 13.11
C ASP A 713 -24.62 22.98 13.84
N LEU A 714 -24.19 22.69 15.08
CA LEU A 714 -24.71 21.58 15.87
C LEU A 714 -26.24 21.54 15.96
N LYS A 715 -26.89 22.70 16.05
CA LYS A 715 -28.37 22.83 16.09
C LYS A 715 -29.05 22.34 14.81
N HIS A 716 -28.34 22.25 13.70
CA HIS A 716 -28.86 21.83 12.39
C HIS A 716 -28.42 20.42 12.00
N LYS A 717 -27.43 19.82 12.71
CA LYS A 717 -26.81 18.56 12.33
C LYS A 717 -27.85 17.45 12.15
N ALA A 718 -28.75 17.25 13.10
CA ALA A 718 -29.77 16.20 13.00
C ALA A 718 -30.67 16.37 11.76
N ALA A 719 -31.06 17.60 11.44
CA ALA A 719 -31.89 17.88 10.26
C ALA A 719 -31.13 17.62 8.95
N VAL A 720 -29.82 17.94 8.90
CA VAL A 720 -28.99 17.67 7.72
C VAL A 720 -28.79 16.17 7.53
N VAL A 721 -28.59 15.40 8.60
CA VAL A 721 -28.53 13.92 8.57
C VAL A 721 -29.84 13.34 8.06
N GLU A 722 -30.97 13.83 8.57
CA GLU A 722 -32.31 13.37 8.15
C GLU A 722 -32.55 13.67 6.66
N ASN A 723 -32.08 14.80 6.15
CA ASN A 723 -32.16 15.12 4.73
C ASN A 723 -31.38 14.12 3.85
N ILE A 724 -30.22 13.65 4.32
CA ILE A 724 -29.47 12.58 3.61
C ILE A 724 -30.32 11.29 3.57
N VAL A 725 -30.87 10.90 4.73
CA VAL A 725 -31.69 9.69 4.85
C VAL A 725 -32.95 9.78 3.97
N GLN A 726 -33.59 10.93 3.98
CA GLN A 726 -34.80 11.14 3.17
C GLN A 726 -34.49 11.13 1.66
N ASP A 727 -33.37 11.73 1.22
CA ASP A 727 -32.95 11.65 -0.20
C ASP A 727 -32.70 10.19 -0.62
N LEU A 728 -32.04 9.42 0.22
CA LEU A 728 -31.81 7.99 -0.02
C LEU A 728 -33.13 7.21 -0.12
N HIS A 729 -34.06 7.41 0.81
CA HIS A 729 -35.38 6.78 0.76
C HIS A 729 -36.15 7.17 -0.50
N ASN A 730 -36.17 8.47 -0.88
CA ASN A 730 -36.84 8.97 -2.09
C ASN A 730 -36.26 8.35 -3.37
N ARG A 731 -35.00 7.93 -3.33
CA ARG A 731 -34.29 7.24 -4.44
C ARG A 731 -34.27 5.72 -4.27
N ASN A 732 -35.16 5.16 -3.44
CA ASN A 732 -35.16 3.74 -3.14
C ASN A 732 -33.79 3.24 -2.70
N ASN A 733 -33.15 3.95 -1.76
CA ASN A 733 -31.80 3.69 -1.21
C ASN A 733 -30.68 3.60 -2.28
N SER A 734 -30.81 4.31 -3.39
CA SER A 734 -29.77 4.38 -4.41
C SER A 734 -28.75 5.48 -4.07
N LEU A 735 -27.48 5.15 -4.18
CA LEU A 735 -26.40 6.13 -4.05
C LEU A 735 -26.35 7.05 -5.28
N THR A 736 -25.92 8.29 -5.07
CA THR A 736 -25.59 9.26 -6.13
C THR A 736 -24.18 9.81 -6.00
N ALA A 737 -23.56 9.63 -4.83
CA ALA A 737 -22.22 10.10 -4.53
C ALA A 737 -21.17 9.39 -5.43
N GLY A 738 -20.20 10.16 -5.86
CA GLY A 738 -19.03 9.68 -6.56
C GLY A 738 -17.91 9.23 -5.60
N ASP A 739 -16.70 9.18 -6.11
CA ASP A 739 -15.52 8.80 -5.36
C ASP A 739 -15.32 9.65 -4.10
N ILE A 740 -15.31 10.97 -4.25
CA ILE A 740 -15.07 11.88 -3.12
C ILE A 740 -16.18 11.78 -2.07
N GLY A 741 -17.43 11.90 -2.52
CA GLY A 741 -18.57 12.02 -1.62
C GLY A 741 -18.92 10.74 -0.87
N TYR A 742 -18.71 9.58 -1.50
CA TYR A 742 -19.23 8.32 -0.96
C TYR A 742 -18.55 7.92 0.35
N ARG A 743 -17.24 8.15 0.49
CA ARG A 743 -16.55 7.92 1.76
C ARG A 743 -17.16 8.75 2.89
N TYR A 744 -17.37 10.04 2.66
CA TYR A 744 -17.93 10.94 3.68
C TYR A 744 -19.38 10.59 4.01
N LEU A 745 -20.16 10.17 3.01
CA LEU A 745 -21.52 9.67 3.20
C LEU A 745 -21.53 8.45 4.15
N LEU A 746 -20.70 7.44 3.86
CA LEU A 746 -20.58 6.25 4.71
C LEU A 746 -20.14 6.60 6.14
N ARG A 747 -19.13 7.48 6.28
CA ARG A 747 -18.62 7.89 7.59
C ARG A 747 -19.65 8.63 8.42
N VAL A 748 -20.39 9.55 7.81
CA VAL A 748 -21.47 10.28 8.50
C VAL A 748 -22.55 9.31 8.98
N LEU A 749 -23.03 8.42 8.11
CA LEU A 749 -24.05 7.43 8.47
C LEU A 749 -23.57 6.50 9.57
N ASP A 750 -22.31 6.04 9.51
CA ASP A 750 -21.69 5.18 10.51
C ASP A 750 -21.52 5.90 11.88
N ASP A 751 -21.07 7.14 11.88
CA ASP A 751 -20.88 7.95 13.10
C ASP A 751 -22.22 8.30 13.76
N GLU A 752 -23.28 8.46 12.96
CA GLU A 752 -24.66 8.71 13.45
C GLU A 752 -25.44 7.41 13.76
N SER A 753 -24.74 6.23 13.74
CA SER A 753 -25.35 4.90 14.01
C SER A 753 -26.50 4.57 13.04
N ARG A 754 -26.35 4.97 11.76
CA ARG A 754 -27.30 4.67 10.67
C ARG A 754 -26.76 3.55 9.76
N SER A 755 -26.21 2.51 10.37
CA SER A 755 -25.83 1.28 9.64
C SER A 755 -27.01 0.60 8.92
N ASP A 756 -28.24 0.86 9.36
CA ASP A 756 -29.48 0.47 8.67
C ASP A 756 -29.55 1.01 7.24
N ILE A 757 -29.17 2.26 7.05
CA ILE A 757 -29.15 2.93 5.74
C ILE A 757 -27.97 2.41 4.90
N ILE A 758 -26.78 2.26 5.50
CA ILE A 758 -25.62 1.69 4.79
C ILE A 758 -25.94 0.28 4.30
N TYR A 759 -26.60 -0.53 5.13
CA TYR A 759 -27.07 -1.87 4.74
C TYR A 759 -28.05 -1.79 3.56
N ALA A 760 -29.08 -0.95 3.65
CA ALA A 760 -30.10 -0.83 2.62
C ALA A 760 -29.53 -0.36 1.27
N MET A 761 -28.52 0.52 1.28
CA MET A 761 -27.82 0.98 0.08
C MET A 761 -27.00 -0.12 -0.60
N ASN A 762 -26.37 -1.00 0.19
CA ASN A 762 -25.33 -1.90 -0.30
C ASN A 762 -25.75 -3.38 -0.36
N ASN A 763 -26.87 -3.78 0.29
CA ASN A 763 -27.39 -5.14 0.22
C ASN A 763 -28.34 -5.31 -0.99
N ARG A 764 -27.87 -4.91 -2.19
CA ARG A 764 -28.65 -4.94 -3.44
C ARG A 764 -27.75 -5.01 -4.67
N SER A 765 -28.30 -5.52 -5.78
CA SER A 765 -27.57 -5.70 -7.05
C SER A 765 -28.30 -5.16 -8.28
N ASP A 766 -29.43 -4.51 -8.08
CA ASP A 766 -30.35 -4.05 -9.15
C ASP A 766 -30.02 -2.62 -9.63
N VAL A 767 -29.30 -1.83 -8.84
CA VAL A 767 -28.89 -0.46 -9.17
C VAL A 767 -27.37 -0.32 -9.06
N PRO A 768 -26.77 0.67 -9.74
CA PRO A 768 -25.32 0.94 -9.65
C PRO A 768 -24.79 0.95 -8.21
N GLY A 769 -23.72 0.19 -7.98
CA GLY A 769 -23.12 -0.06 -6.67
C GLY A 769 -22.31 -1.35 -6.67
N TYR A 770 -21.82 -1.82 -5.53
CA TYR A 770 -20.95 -3.00 -5.44
C TYR A 770 -21.66 -4.30 -5.92
N GLY A 771 -22.88 -4.51 -5.45
CA GLY A 771 -23.64 -5.69 -5.88
C GLY A 771 -23.95 -5.69 -7.37
N TYR A 772 -24.13 -4.52 -7.97
CA TYR A 772 -24.32 -4.38 -9.42
C TYR A 772 -23.04 -4.74 -10.19
N GLN A 773 -21.88 -4.28 -9.73
CA GLN A 773 -20.59 -4.66 -10.32
C GLN A 773 -20.40 -6.18 -10.29
N LEU A 774 -20.68 -6.81 -9.14
CA LEU A 774 -20.65 -8.28 -8.99
C LEU A 774 -21.63 -8.99 -9.94
N ALA A 775 -22.85 -8.48 -10.08
CA ALA A 775 -23.86 -9.02 -11.00
C ALA A 775 -23.44 -8.89 -12.48
N LYS A 776 -22.62 -7.90 -12.80
CA LYS A 776 -22.00 -7.74 -14.14
C LYS A 776 -20.74 -8.60 -14.33
N GLY A 777 -20.35 -9.40 -13.33
CA GLY A 777 -19.24 -10.34 -13.41
C GLY A 777 -17.87 -9.75 -13.03
N ALA A 778 -17.86 -8.56 -12.40
CA ALA A 778 -16.63 -7.97 -11.88
C ALA A 778 -16.03 -8.85 -10.77
N THR A 779 -14.70 -8.98 -10.75
CA THR A 779 -13.92 -9.69 -9.72
C THR A 779 -12.92 -8.78 -9.02
N ALA A 780 -12.81 -7.54 -9.46
CA ALA A 780 -12.18 -6.40 -8.79
C ALA A 780 -13.07 -5.19 -9.00
N LEU A 781 -12.93 -4.12 -8.20
CA LEU A 781 -13.74 -2.91 -8.35
C LEU A 781 -13.58 -2.30 -9.73
N THR A 782 -14.66 -1.76 -10.25
CA THR A 782 -14.67 -1.01 -11.50
C THR A 782 -14.63 0.50 -11.21
N GLU A 783 -14.06 1.29 -12.13
CA GLU A 783 -13.95 2.74 -12.02
C GLU A 783 -15.33 3.44 -11.94
N SER A 784 -16.34 2.87 -12.57
CA SER A 784 -17.70 3.42 -12.52
C SER A 784 -18.65 2.53 -11.73
N TRP A 785 -19.57 3.10 -10.98
CA TRP A 785 -20.64 2.37 -10.29
C TRP A 785 -21.47 1.49 -11.24
N GLN A 786 -21.55 1.90 -12.53
CA GLN A 786 -22.28 1.19 -13.58
C GLN A 786 -21.51 0.05 -14.24
N ALA A 787 -20.26 -0.23 -13.83
CA ALA A 787 -19.39 -1.24 -14.43
C ALA A 787 -19.25 -1.09 -15.97
N LEU A 788 -18.97 0.11 -16.42
CA LEU A 788 -18.86 0.44 -17.84
C LEU A 788 -17.64 -0.24 -18.49
N ALA A 789 -17.83 -0.84 -19.66
CA ALA A 789 -16.75 -1.51 -20.39
C ALA A 789 -15.70 -0.54 -20.99
N GLY A 790 -16.03 0.73 -21.13
CA GLY A 790 -15.16 1.76 -21.69
C GLY A 790 -14.18 2.37 -20.71
N VAL A 791 -14.25 2.00 -19.42
CA VAL A 791 -13.37 2.47 -18.35
C VAL A 791 -12.68 1.29 -17.65
N SER A 792 -11.83 1.55 -16.66
CA SER A 792 -11.15 0.50 -15.92
C SER A 792 -12.12 -0.45 -15.20
N ASN A 793 -11.84 -1.75 -15.28
CA ASN A 793 -12.53 -2.79 -14.52
C ASN A 793 -11.63 -3.39 -13.41
N ASN A 794 -10.56 -2.67 -13.04
CA ASN A 794 -9.75 -2.90 -11.87
C ASN A 794 -9.21 -1.55 -11.37
N HIS A 795 -9.98 -0.89 -10.50
CA HIS A 795 -9.72 0.47 -10.04
C HIS A 795 -9.87 0.57 -8.53
N LEU A 796 -9.09 1.43 -7.87
CA LEU A 796 -9.07 1.49 -6.41
C LEU A 796 -10.13 2.43 -5.82
N MET A 797 -10.47 3.54 -6.49
CA MET A 797 -11.17 4.71 -5.95
C MET A 797 -12.50 4.44 -5.21
N LEU A 798 -13.23 3.37 -5.53
CA LEU A 798 -14.52 3.08 -4.89
C LEU A 798 -14.42 2.11 -3.69
N GLY A 799 -13.24 1.94 -3.09
CA GLY A 799 -12.98 0.95 -2.04
C GLY A 799 -13.48 1.29 -0.63
N HIS A 800 -14.42 2.20 -0.46
CA HIS A 800 -14.75 2.83 0.83
C HIS A 800 -15.52 1.95 1.81
N LEU A 801 -16.40 1.05 1.33
CA LEU A 801 -17.31 0.27 2.17
C LEU A 801 -16.57 -0.69 3.13
N MET A 802 -15.37 -1.11 2.78
CA MET A 802 -14.58 -1.99 3.64
C MET A 802 -14.28 -1.36 5.01
N GLU A 803 -14.12 -0.03 5.11
CA GLU A 803 -13.96 0.67 6.38
C GLU A 803 -15.16 0.40 7.31
N TRP A 804 -16.41 0.43 6.78
CA TRP A 804 -17.61 0.16 7.55
C TRP A 804 -17.74 -1.32 7.97
N PHE A 805 -17.25 -2.27 7.20
CA PHE A 805 -17.25 -3.67 7.63
C PHE A 805 -16.51 -3.87 8.95
N TYR A 806 -15.42 -3.10 9.15
CA TYR A 806 -14.67 -3.13 10.41
C TYR A 806 -15.27 -2.19 11.46
N SER A 807 -15.50 -0.92 11.11
CA SER A 807 -15.91 0.11 12.07
C SER A 807 -17.36 0.02 12.49
N GLY A 808 -18.28 -0.30 11.59
CA GLY A 808 -19.70 -0.40 11.82
C GLY A 808 -20.13 -1.83 12.13
N LEU A 809 -20.03 -2.72 11.14
CA LEU A 809 -20.62 -4.06 11.24
C LEU A 809 -19.93 -4.93 12.29
N ALA A 810 -18.60 -5.00 12.29
CA ALA A 810 -17.82 -5.68 13.32
C ALA A 810 -17.56 -4.81 14.56
N GLY A 811 -17.62 -3.50 14.42
CA GLY A 811 -17.55 -2.53 15.51
C GLY A 811 -16.15 -2.18 16.01
N ILE A 812 -15.08 -2.41 15.26
CA ILE A 812 -13.70 -2.10 15.66
C ILE A 812 -13.34 -0.66 15.29
N ARG A 813 -13.20 0.22 16.29
CA ARG A 813 -12.86 1.65 16.10
C ARG A 813 -11.83 2.11 17.13
N GLN A 814 -11.24 3.28 16.87
CA GLN A 814 -10.57 4.06 17.91
C GLN A 814 -11.57 5.00 18.59
N THR A 815 -11.41 5.21 19.89
CA THR A 815 -12.13 6.29 20.57
C THR A 815 -11.66 7.65 20.04
N PRO A 816 -12.47 8.72 20.10
CA PRO A 816 -12.01 10.06 19.79
C PRO A 816 -10.72 10.41 20.53
N ASN A 817 -9.75 11.03 19.85
CA ASN A 817 -8.42 11.38 20.35
C ASN A 817 -7.49 10.19 20.70
N SER A 818 -7.88 8.95 20.43
CA SER A 818 -6.95 7.81 20.51
C SER A 818 -5.94 7.83 19.35
N VAL A 819 -4.77 7.27 19.61
CA VAL A 819 -3.70 7.11 18.63
C VAL A 819 -3.22 5.66 18.64
N ALA A 820 -2.99 5.08 17.46
CA ALA A 820 -2.51 3.71 17.27
C ALA A 820 -3.38 2.63 17.94
N PHE A 821 -4.68 2.87 18.08
CA PHE A 821 -5.62 1.97 18.75
C PHE A 821 -5.26 1.71 20.23
N ARG A 822 -4.69 2.69 20.92
CA ARG A 822 -4.44 2.58 22.36
C ARG A 822 -5.74 2.56 23.16
N ASN A 823 -6.72 3.36 22.78
CA ASN A 823 -8.05 3.33 23.34
C ASN A 823 -9.03 2.94 22.24
N ILE A 824 -9.66 1.78 22.44
CA ILE A 824 -10.47 1.11 21.44
C ILE A 824 -11.95 1.32 21.77
N GLU A 825 -12.76 1.45 20.74
CA GLU A 825 -14.21 1.32 20.84
C GLU A 825 -14.62 0.03 20.13
N ILE A 826 -15.35 -0.85 20.83
CA ILE A 826 -16.00 -2.02 20.24
C ILE A 826 -17.50 -1.73 20.23
N ARG A 827 -18.05 -1.49 19.03
CA ARG A 827 -19.45 -1.11 18.85
C ARG A 827 -20.06 -1.81 17.64
N PRO A 828 -20.30 -3.13 17.71
CA PRO A 828 -20.94 -3.83 16.60
C PRO A 828 -22.38 -3.34 16.38
N GLU A 829 -22.76 -3.21 15.12
CA GLU A 829 -24.10 -2.78 14.71
C GLU A 829 -24.77 -3.86 13.85
N PRO A 830 -25.43 -4.86 14.45
CA PRO A 830 -26.21 -5.85 13.71
C PRO A 830 -27.35 -5.20 12.94
N VAL A 831 -27.40 -5.42 11.62
CA VAL A 831 -28.37 -4.79 10.71
C VAL A 831 -28.96 -5.79 9.75
N GLY A 832 -30.19 -5.54 9.33
CA GLY A 832 -30.91 -6.37 8.37
C GLY A 832 -30.93 -7.86 8.76
N ASP A 833 -30.56 -8.71 7.81
CA ASP A 833 -30.47 -10.17 7.98
C ASP A 833 -29.11 -10.64 8.49
N VAL A 834 -28.16 -9.73 8.76
CA VAL A 834 -26.86 -10.11 9.30
C VAL A 834 -27.02 -10.59 10.73
N ASN A 835 -26.76 -11.86 10.97
CA ASN A 835 -26.86 -12.50 12.29
C ASN A 835 -25.51 -12.76 12.94
N HIS A 836 -24.40 -12.69 12.20
CA HIS A 836 -23.04 -12.71 12.75
C HIS A 836 -22.05 -11.94 11.87
N ALA A 837 -21.00 -11.42 12.52
CA ALA A 837 -19.79 -10.94 11.83
C ALA A 837 -18.56 -11.16 12.70
N GLU A 838 -17.43 -11.35 12.04
CA GLU A 838 -16.11 -11.48 12.64
C GLU A 838 -15.11 -10.60 11.89
N ALA A 839 -14.33 -9.81 12.64
CA ALA A 839 -13.19 -9.07 12.10
C ALA A 839 -11.97 -9.16 13.01
N LYS A 840 -10.79 -9.13 12.40
CA LYS A 840 -9.50 -9.04 13.08
C LYS A 840 -8.66 -7.99 12.38
N SER A 841 -7.91 -7.20 13.15
CA SER A 841 -6.93 -6.25 12.62
C SER A 841 -5.73 -6.18 13.54
N GLN A 842 -4.52 -6.13 12.94
CA GLN A 842 -3.25 -5.98 13.64
C GLN A 842 -2.93 -4.51 13.82
N THR A 843 -2.78 -4.07 15.04
CA THR A 843 -2.39 -2.69 15.38
C THR A 843 -0.95 -2.63 15.87
N PRO A 844 -0.36 -1.45 16.06
CA PRO A 844 0.96 -1.33 16.65
C PRO A 844 1.09 -2.01 18.03
N TYR A 845 0.01 -2.09 18.82
CA TYR A 845 0.02 -2.75 20.12
C TYR A 845 -0.28 -4.25 20.07
N GLY A 846 -0.89 -4.74 19.00
CA GLY A 846 -1.25 -6.15 18.82
C GLY A 846 -2.58 -6.36 18.13
N THR A 847 -3.09 -7.58 18.17
CA THR A 847 -4.36 -7.95 17.54
C THR A 847 -5.55 -7.39 18.29
N ILE A 848 -6.47 -6.75 17.54
CA ILE A 848 -7.84 -6.52 17.96
C ILE A 848 -8.72 -7.50 17.20
N SER A 849 -9.64 -8.17 17.90
CA SER A 849 -10.69 -8.95 17.26
C SER A 849 -12.05 -8.65 17.84
N SER A 850 -13.07 -8.76 16.99
CA SER A 850 -14.48 -8.66 17.36
C SER A 850 -15.24 -9.74 16.58
N LYS A 851 -15.94 -10.61 17.28
CA LYS A 851 -16.79 -11.64 16.70
C LYS A 851 -18.10 -11.66 17.46
N TRP A 852 -19.20 -11.41 16.77
CA TRP A 852 -20.51 -11.42 17.39
C TRP A 852 -21.49 -12.37 16.69
N LEU A 853 -22.46 -12.84 17.46
CA LEU A 853 -23.57 -13.69 17.02
C LEU A 853 -24.86 -13.20 17.67
N ARG A 854 -25.94 -13.08 16.90
CA ARG A 854 -27.30 -12.76 17.35
C ARG A 854 -28.23 -13.94 17.06
N GLU A 855 -28.85 -14.49 18.10
CA GLU A 855 -29.84 -15.59 18.03
C GLU A 855 -31.11 -15.16 18.78
N GLY A 856 -32.06 -14.63 18.01
CA GLY A 856 -33.26 -14.00 18.62
C GLY A 856 -32.87 -12.80 19.48
N ASP A 857 -33.24 -12.82 20.78
CA ASP A 857 -32.89 -11.75 21.72
C ASP A 857 -31.52 -11.93 22.36
N LYS A 858 -30.88 -13.07 22.15
CA LYS A 858 -29.53 -13.34 22.68
C LYS A 858 -28.47 -12.76 21.79
N PHE A 859 -27.55 -11.98 22.38
CA PHE A 859 -26.37 -11.45 21.73
C PHE A 859 -25.10 -11.94 22.40
N THR A 860 -24.17 -12.48 21.63
CA THR A 860 -22.87 -12.97 22.09
C THR A 860 -21.77 -12.19 21.39
N LEU A 861 -20.73 -11.80 22.13
CA LEU A 861 -19.59 -11.05 21.60
C LEU A 861 -18.27 -11.57 22.18
N ASP A 862 -17.40 -12.08 21.32
CA ASP A 862 -16.02 -12.45 21.65
C ASP A 862 -15.08 -11.35 21.16
N ILE A 863 -14.24 -10.83 22.07
CA ILE A 863 -13.27 -9.78 21.74
C ILE A 863 -11.88 -10.10 22.26
N GLU A 864 -10.87 -9.61 21.54
CA GLU A 864 -9.48 -9.59 21.99
C GLU A 864 -8.97 -8.15 21.98
N ILE A 865 -8.46 -7.70 23.13
CA ILE A 865 -7.88 -6.37 23.33
C ILE A 865 -6.39 -6.54 23.65
N PRO A 866 -5.47 -5.96 22.88
CA PRO A 866 -4.04 -6.15 23.07
C PRO A 866 -3.52 -5.50 24.37
N ALA A 867 -2.40 -5.98 24.88
CA ALA A 867 -1.70 -5.34 26.00
C ALA A 867 -1.37 -3.86 25.66
N ASN A 868 -1.28 -3.00 26.66
CA ASN A 868 -1.16 -1.54 26.55
C ASN A 868 -2.38 -0.83 25.97
N SER A 869 -3.49 -1.52 25.70
CA SER A 869 -4.73 -0.93 25.20
C SER A 869 -5.88 -1.15 26.19
N ASP A 870 -6.86 -0.25 26.13
CA ASP A 870 -8.13 -0.35 26.83
C ASP A 870 -9.27 -0.26 25.81
N ALA A 871 -10.43 -0.82 26.15
CA ALA A 871 -11.61 -0.74 25.30
C ALA A 871 -12.87 -0.30 26.04
N VAL A 872 -13.72 0.44 25.34
CA VAL A 872 -15.11 0.67 25.68
C VAL A 872 -15.96 -0.17 24.74
N VAL A 873 -16.79 -1.06 25.30
CA VAL A 873 -17.63 -1.98 24.54
C VAL A 873 -19.07 -1.52 24.64
N TYR A 874 -19.70 -1.26 23.49
CA TYR A 874 -21.13 -0.96 23.39
C TYR A 874 -21.86 -2.16 22.84
N LEU A 875 -22.88 -2.64 23.57
CA LEU A 875 -23.68 -3.77 23.15
C LEU A 875 -25.00 -3.30 22.54
N PRO A 876 -25.45 -3.90 21.44
CA PRO A 876 -26.73 -3.54 20.78
C PRO A 876 -27.95 -4.11 21.51
N VAL A 877 -28.02 -3.91 22.85
CA VAL A 877 -29.08 -4.44 23.74
C VAL A 877 -29.59 -3.33 24.63
N GLY A 878 -30.89 -3.48 25.03
CA GLY A 878 -31.57 -2.49 25.86
C GLY A 878 -31.20 -2.56 27.36
N LYS A 879 -31.82 -1.68 28.15
CA LYS A 879 -31.55 -1.51 29.60
C LYS A 879 -31.84 -2.75 30.46
N THR A 880 -32.75 -3.58 30.04
CA THR A 880 -33.21 -4.77 30.79
C THR A 880 -32.38 -6.01 30.54
N ALA A 881 -31.44 -5.96 29.60
CA ALA A 881 -30.60 -7.09 29.26
C ALA A 881 -29.70 -7.52 30.43
N LYS A 882 -29.67 -8.80 30.70
CA LYS A 882 -28.75 -9.41 31.68
C LYS A 882 -27.41 -9.66 30.98
N LEU A 883 -26.36 -9.05 31.51
CA LEU A 883 -25.02 -9.20 30.98
C LEU A 883 -24.19 -10.19 31.79
N ALA A 884 -23.39 -11.00 31.09
CA ALA A 884 -22.31 -11.75 31.70
C ALA A 884 -21.00 -11.58 30.91
N VAL A 885 -19.90 -11.52 31.63
CA VAL A 885 -18.53 -11.45 31.06
C VAL A 885 -17.77 -12.66 31.57
N ASN A 886 -17.32 -13.51 30.67
CA ASN A 886 -16.63 -14.77 30.98
C ASN A 886 -17.44 -15.64 31.97
N GLY A 887 -18.77 -15.73 31.77
CA GLY A 887 -19.71 -16.50 32.59
C GLY A 887 -20.07 -15.86 33.93
N LYS A 888 -19.53 -14.70 34.28
CA LYS A 888 -19.87 -13.97 35.53
C LYS A 888 -20.78 -12.79 35.21
N ALA A 889 -21.86 -12.65 36.02
CA ALA A 889 -22.76 -11.52 35.89
C ALA A 889 -21.98 -10.20 35.97
N ALA A 890 -22.26 -9.29 35.04
CA ALA A 890 -21.62 -7.99 34.95
C ALA A 890 -22.66 -6.88 35.12
N SER A 891 -22.30 -5.84 35.88
CA SER A 891 -23.04 -4.57 35.88
C SER A 891 -22.67 -3.77 34.64
N ASN A 892 -23.69 -3.19 34.01
CA ASN A 892 -23.49 -2.27 32.88
C ASN A 892 -23.79 -0.83 33.30
N THR A 893 -23.14 0.12 32.57
CA THR A 893 -23.59 1.50 32.54
C THR A 893 -24.28 1.74 31.21
N MET A 894 -25.25 2.64 31.17
CA MET A 894 -25.92 3.00 29.92
C MET A 894 -25.25 4.25 29.34
N ASN A 895 -25.03 4.26 28.05
CA ASN A 895 -24.63 5.48 27.37
C ASN A 895 -25.82 6.42 27.13
N ALA A 896 -25.58 7.61 26.62
CA ALA A 896 -26.62 8.61 26.32
C ALA A 896 -27.68 8.10 25.31
N ASN A 897 -27.30 7.13 24.45
CA ASN A 897 -28.19 6.53 23.44
C ASN A 897 -28.92 5.27 23.96
N GLY A 898 -28.85 4.97 25.25
CA GLY A 898 -29.53 3.81 25.83
C GLY A 898 -28.92 2.43 25.53
N LYS A 899 -27.69 2.36 24.96
CA LYS A 899 -26.97 1.10 24.76
C LYS A 899 -26.19 0.72 26.02
N ALA A 900 -26.12 -0.59 26.32
CA ALA A 900 -25.30 -1.10 27.43
C ALA A 900 -23.80 -0.87 27.13
N MET A 901 -23.05 -0.42 28.12
CA MET A 901 -21.63 -0.07 28.00
C MET A 901 -20.79 -0.79 29.07
N LEU A 902 -19.68 -1.37 28.65
CA LEU A 902 -18.67 -1.99 29.51
C LEU A 902 -17.29 -1.36 29.24
N LYS A 903 -16.46 -1.20 30.27
CA LYS A 903 -15.05 -0.83 30.14
C LYS A 903 -14.19 -2.05 30.46
N VAL A 904 -13.27 -2.39 29.56
CA VAL A 904 -12.37 -3.52 29.71
C VAL A 904 -10.93 -3.11 29.37
N GLY A 905 -9.95 -3.69 30.04
CA GLY A 905 -8.55 -3.55 29.63
C GLY A 905 -8.15 -4.62 28.63
N SER A 906 -6.84 -4.86 28.52
CA SER A 906 -6.34 -5.94 27.66
C SER A 906 -6.83 -7.32 28.11
N GLY A 907 -6.99 -8.26 27.16
CA GLY A 907 -7.42 -9.63 27.44
C GLY A 907 -8.42 -10.15 26.42
N LYS A 908 -8.86 -11.40 26.63
CA LYS A 908 -9.90 -12.04 25.81
C LYS A 908 -11.19 -12.14 26.63
N TYR A 909 -12.27 -11.65 26.07
CA TYR A 909 -13.55 -11.57 26.75
C TYR A 909 -14.63 -12.24 25.92
N HIS A 910 -15.42 -13.08 26.60
CA HIS A 910 -16.67 -13.65 26.11
C HIS A 910 -17.82 -12.94 26.81
N ILE A 911 -18.59 -12.14 26.09
CA ILE A 911 -19.68 -11.31 26.61
C ILE A 911 -21.01 -11.87 26.08
N THR A 912 -21.95 -12.11 26.98
CA THR A 912 -23.32 -12.53 26.62
C THR A 912 -24.32 -11.53 27.16
N ALA A 913 -25.37 -11.28 26.38
CA ALA A 913 -26.51 -10.45 26.74
C ALA A 913 -27.81 -11.15 26.32
N ASN A 914 -28.78 -11.22 27.26
CA ASN A 914 -30.05 -11.92 27.08
C ASN A 914 -31.21 -11.03 27.48
#